data_91d31ce7bc6189a58561b67d9a74567f
#
_entry.id   91d31ce7bc6189a58561b67d9a74567f
#
_cell.length_a   1.000
_cell.length_b   1.000
_cell.length_c   1.000
_cell.angle_alpha   90.00
_cell.angle_beta   90.00
_cell.angle_gamma   90.00
#
_symmetry.space_group_name_H-M   'P 1'
#
loop_
_entity.id
_entity.type
_entity.pdbx_description
1 polymer ?
#
loop_
_entity_poly.entity_id
_entity_poly.type
_entity_poly.pdbx_seq_one_letter_code
_entity_poly.pdbx_strand_id
1 'polypeptide(L)'
;METSGLSYQFGGFTLDLAKGCVFKGIQEVKLRPKVYEALKYLVEHPGRLVGKQELMQAVWPDSFVTDDSLVQCALELRRALDDREQQLLKTVPRRGYLFAAKVTQLSNTTDHFATTELDDLADARELPSAKISEKRHDLPIPRTSLIGREQQMAEAMALLLRPAVRLLTFTGPGGAGKTRLALAVAAAIADQFTAGVQFVSLASIRHPDLVATALADALGIQKVANRTISQLIGDRLQNSGPFLLLLDNFEQVLPAATVVAETLEVCPSLKILVTSRSFLHIYGEQEFPVTPLAQNSAIELFAQRAAAVWPDFAITAENEGAVQEICTRLDGLPLAIELAAARTKILSPVAILDRLHGRLQLLTGGAVDLPERQQTLRKAIDWSHGLLNEEEQKLFRRLSVFVGGCTLEAAEAVCDTRRDLGIDLFEGLTSLVDKNLVQRMDRAQAEARFTMLETIREYASECLVASDEQSATRRAQAAYCLVLAEEGNPELSPADRVAWLVSCDLEVDNLRFALDWLFESQDLDWGLRLCVALFRFWDMREHLTEGRARLETILRLAGTERPRERARVLHFLGALVSAQGDYPAAERFLKQSLSLYEELADQSGIAASLNALAVSARDRGDYSAAQTYFERSLACWRLLSDRLAIARCLHNLSNVVKVRGDYPRAQWALREATDIFVELGDRNGAAWSINQQGDIARAQGDTIAARELYERALFAFREAGDQWGSARSLSDLGSIDCERGDHPAARAAYREALEIFAQLGHRRGTARALEGIACLALAQGQAARALKLAAAAMHLRQLISAPLPPTEQLKLDQTLLPAWEALSDPQGKSTWAEGFAMSLEKAVQFSLEEPSSATSA
;
A
#
# COMPACT_ATOMS: atom_id res chain seq x y z
N MET A 1 25.32 3.29 28.80
CA MET A 1 26.58 3.85 28.30
C MET A 1 26.21 4.74 27.12
N GLU A 2 26.44 6.03 27.26
CA GLU A 2 26.05 7.06 26.31
C GLU A 2 26.73 6.87 24.94
N THR A 3 25.93 6.67 23.90
CA THR A 3 26.38 6.58 22.51
C THR A 3 26.37 7.95 21.80
N SER A 4 26.42 9.04 22.59
CA SER A 4 26.44 10.39 22.04
C SER A 4 27.81 10.70 21.41
N GLY A 5 27.88 10.71 20.06
CA GLY A 5 29.01 11.21 19.31
C GLY A 5 29.98 10.17 18.75
N LEU A 6 29.60 8.87 18.67
CA LEU A 6 30.46 7.84 18.06
C LEU A 6 30.19 7.75 16.55
N SER A 7 31.27 7.85 15.76
CA SER A 7 31.22 7.53 14.34
C SER A 7 32.40 6.62 13.93
N TYR A 8 32.19 5.80 12.92
CA TYR A 8 33.20 4.89 12.39
C TYR A 8 33.55 5.26 10.94
N GLN A 9 34.83 5.30 10.62
CA GLN A 9 35.30 5.58 9.27
C GLN A 9 35.99 4.34 8.69
N PHE A 10 35.64 3.96 7.45
CA PHE A 10 36.19 2.82 6.74
C PHE A 10 36.06 2.99 5.22
N GLY A 11 37.02 2.60 4.42
CA GLY A 11 36.93 2.53 2.95
C GLY A 11 36.40 3.78 2.24
N GLY A 12 36.57 4.98 2.84
CA GLY A 12 36.01 6.23 2.31
C GLY A 12 34.56 6.52 2.75
N PHE A 13 33.98 5.68 3.61
CA PHE A 13 32.68 5.84 4.20
C PHE A 13 32.78 6.24 5.68
N THR A 14 31.76 6.94 6.16
CA THR A 14 31.58 7.30 7.58
C THR A 14 30.21 6.82 8.06
N LEU A 15 30.19 5.93 9.03
CA LEU A 15 29.00 5.47 9.74
C LEU A 15 28.81 6.35 10.97
N ASP A 16 27.77 7.17 11.00
CA ASP A 16 27.42 8.07 12.10
C ASP A 16 26.30 7.40 12.94
N LEU A 17 26.68 6.93 14.12
CA LEU A 17 25.70 6.25 15.00
C LEU A 17 24.68 7.19 15.63
N ALA A 18 25.02 8.47 15.79
CA ALA A 18 24.10 9.45 16.35
C ALA A 18 23.00 9.85 15.37
N LYS A 19 23.33 9.86 14.07
CA LYS A 19 22.37 10.18 13.01
C LYS A 19 21.73 8.93 12.40
N GLY A 20 22.25 7.74 12.66
CA GLY A 20 21.77 6.51 12.06
C GLY A 20 22.01 6.40 10.54
N CYS A 21 23.03 7.08 10.01
CA CYS A 21 23.29 7.23 8.59
C CYS A 21 24.73 6.83 8.20
N VAL A 22 24.90 6.47 6.91
CA VAL A 22 26.19 6.23 6.30
C VAL A 22 26.48 7.33 5.27
N PHE A 23 27.70 7.85 5.25
CA PHE A 23 28.11 8.88 4.30
C PHE A 23 29.30 8.43 3.46
N LYS A 24 29.32 8.75 2.17
CA LYS A 24 30.49 8.69 1.28
C LYS A 24 30.97 10.13 1.03
N GLY A 25 31.97 10.59 1.76
CA GLY A 25 32.33 12.01 1.82
C GLY A 25 31.20 12.84 2.45
N ILE A 26 30.56 13.72 1.68
CA ILE A 26 29.42 14.55 2.11
C ILE A 26 28.06 14.00 1.65
N GLN A 27 28.04 12.94 0.85
CA GLN A 27 26.82 12.36 0.29
C GLN A 27 26.32 11.24 1.20
N GLU A 28 25.07 11.29 1.59
CA GLU A 28 24.42 10.23 2.35
C GLU A 28 24.14 9.00 1.47
N VAL A 29 24.51 7.83 1.99
CA VAL A 29 24.22 6.53 1.38
C VAL A 29 23.02 5.95 2.10
N LYS A 30 21.88 5.91 1.44
CA LYS A 30 20.64 5.36 2.00
C LYS A 30 20.75 3.84 2.11
N LEU A 31 20.58 3.31 3.31
CA LEU A 31 20.48 1.88 3.62
C LEU A 31 19.13 1.59 4.25
N ARG A 32 18.59 0.41 3.95
CA ARG A 32 17.41 -0.08 4.67
C ARG A 32 17.77 -0.36 6.14
N PRO A 33 16.83 -0.22 7.10
CA PRO A 33 17.13 -0.32 8.53
C PRO A 33 17.88 -1.60 8.93
N LYS A 34 17.47 -2.75 8.43
CA LYS A 34 18.15 -4.04 8.73
C LYS A 34 19.51 -4.18 8.09
N VAL A 35 19.70 -3.57 6.93
CA VAL A 35 20.99 -3.51 6.24
C VAL A 35 21.94 -2.58 6.98
N TYR A 36 21.41 -1.46 7.50
CA TYR A 36 22.17 -0.57 8.37
C TYR A 36 22.62 -1.27 9.66
N GLU A 37 21.71 -1.99 10.34
CA GLU A 37 22.04 -2.75 11.55
C GLU A 37 23.09 -3.85 11.28
N ALA A 38 22.99 -4.53 10.15
CA ALA A 38 23.99 -5.50 9.73
C ALA A 38 25.36 -4.85 9.48
N LEU A 39 25.39 -3.69 8.81
CA LEU A 39 26.62 -2.93 8.61
C LEU A 39 27.21 -2.46 9.95
N LYS A 40 26.38 -1.88 10.81
CA LYS A 40 26.78 -1.44 12.15
C LYS A 40 27.44 -2.56 12.94
N TYR A 41 26.76 -3.71 13.03
CA TYR A 41 27.29 -4.89 13.72
C TYR A 41 28.66 -5.35 13.14
N LEU A 42 28.77 -5.40 11.80
CA LEU A 42 29.99 -5.80 11.12
C LEU A 42 31.13 -4.78 11.29
N VAL A 43 30.83 -3.49 11.31
CA VAL A 43 31.82 -2.40 11.52
C VAL A 43 32.27 -2.32 12.97
N GLU A 44 31.42 -2.67 13.92
CA GLU A 44 31.77 -2.80 15.35
C GLU A 44 32.66 -4.05 15.64
N HIS A 45 32.71 -5.01 14.70
CA HIS A 45 33.53 -6.23 14.82
C HIS A 45 34.50 -6.39 13.64
N PRO A 46 35.35 -5.40 13.34
CA PRO A 46 36.22 -5.41 12.16
C PRO A 46 37.31 -6.48 12.27
N GLY A 47 37.60 -7.12 11.13
CA GLY A 47 38.62 -8.18 11.06
C GLY A 47 38.24 -9.50 11.73
N ARG A 48 37.06 -9.59 12.33
CA ARG A 48 36.52 -10.81 12.93
C ARG A 48 35.57 -11.51 11.99
N LEU A 49 35.64 -12.83 11.91
CA LEU A 49 34.64 -13.65 11.22
C LEU A 49 33.35 -13.70 12.06
N VAL A 50 32.28 -13.10 11.57
CA VAL A 50 30.95 -13.12 12.16
C VAL A 50 30.17 -14.28 11.56
N GLY A 51 29.73 -15.22 12.39
CA GLY A 51 28.95 -16.39 11.96
C GLY A 51 27.56 -15.97 11.46
N LYS A 52 27.00 -16.76 10.52
CA LYS A 52 25.66 -16.46 9.97
C LYS A 52 24.60 -16.39 11.07
N GLN A 53 24.56 -17.37 11.98
CA GLN A 53 23.60 -17.38 13.10
C GLN A 53 23.81 -16.20 14.05
N GLU A 54 25.05 -15.85 14.31
CA GLU A 54 25.41 -14.69 15.13
C GLU A 54 24.90 -13.38 14.51
N LEU A 55 25.13 -13.17 13.21
CA LEU A 55 24.68 -11.99 12.52
C LEU A 55 23.16 -11.95 12.41
N MET A 56 22.53 -13.10 12.15
CA MET A 56 21.06 -13.20 12.16
C MET A 56 20.46 -12.86 13.52
N GLN A 57 21.04 -13.35 14.60
CA GLN A 57 20.56 -13.07 15.95
C GLN A 57 20.80 -11.61 16.37
N ALA A 58 21.86 -10.98 15.89
CA ALA A 58 22.16 -9.58 16.17
C ALA A 58 21.25 -8.61 15.42
N VAL A 59 20.91 -8.94 14.16
CA VAL A 59 20.14 -8.04 13.28
C VAL A 59 18.63 -8.32 13.36
N TRP A 60 18.24 -9.58 13.63
CA TRP A 60 16.84 -10.02 13.73
C TRP A 60 16.59 -10.83 15.02
N PRO A 61 16.77 -10.25 16.21
CA PRO A 61 16.69 -10.98 17.48
C PRO A 61 15.33 -11.65 17.71
N ASP A 62 14.25 -11.03 17.21
CA ASP A 62 12.87 -11.46 17.40
C ASP A 62 12.26 -12.13 16.16
N SER A 63 13.05 -12.42 15.14
CA SER A 63 12.58 -12.95 13.86
C SER A 63 13.42 -14.15 13.43
N PHE A 64 12.79 -15.25 13.03
CA PHE A 64 13.49 -16.37 12.38
C PHE A 64 13.84 -15.98 10.94
N VAL A 65 15.10 -15.64 10.71
CA VAL A 65 15.64 -15.27 9.39
C VAL A 65 16.37 -16.48 8.80
N THR A 66 16.20 -16.72 7.50
CA THR A 66 16.95 -17.78 6.80
C THR A 66 18.29 -17.28 6.27
N ASP A 67 19.18 -18.21 5.92
CA ASP A 67 20.43 -17.91 5.24
C ASP A 67 20.25 -17.01 4.00
N ASP A 68 19.12 -17.16 3.28
CA ASP A 68 18.85 -16.40 2.06
C ASP A 68 18.59 -14.91 2.36
N SER A 69 17.86 -14.60 3.44
CA SER A 69 17.64 -13.21 3.87
C SER A 69 18.96 -12.51 4.24
N LEU A 70 19.87 -13.27 4.88
CA LEU A 70 21.18 -12.75 5.24
C LEU A 70 22.07 -12.55 4.00
N VAL A 71 21.95 -13.43 3.00
CA VAL A 71 22.65 -13.29 1.71
C VAL A 71 22.18 -12.01 1.00
N GLN A 72 20.86 -11.73 0.98
CA GLN A 72 20.31 -10.51 0.40
C GLN A 72 20.83 -9.25 1.11
N CYS A 73 20.81 -9.27 2.43
CA CYS A 73 21.35 -8.16 3.24
C CYS A 73 22.83 -7.89 2.90
N ALA A 74 23.66 -8.94 2.78
CA ALA A 74 25.07 -8.81 2.44
C ALA A 74 25.28 -8.30 1.00
N LEU A 75 24.42 -8.68 0.05
CA LEU A 75 24.48 -8.19 -1.32
C LEU A 75 24.16 -6.70 -1.40
N GLU A 76 23.14 -6.27 -0.68
CA GLU A 76 22.74 -4.86 -0.61
C GLU A 76 23.85 -4.01 0.04
N LEU A 77 24.45 -4.50 1.13
CA LEU A 77 25.60 -3.85 1.75
C LEU A 77 26.76 -3.63 0.77
N ARG A 78 27.11 -4.66 -0.01
CA ARG A 78 28.17 -4.54 -1.01
C ARG A 78 27.86 -3.51 -2.08
N ARG A 79 26.61 -3.46 -2.52
CA ARG A 79 26.16 -2.49 -3.51
C ARG A 79 26.24 -1.08 -2.97
N ALA A 80 25.68 -0.85 -1.78
CA ALA A 80 25.66 0.47 -1.14
C ALA A 80 27.08 0.98 -0.83
N LEU A 81 27.99 0.08 -0.52
CA LEU A 81 29.40 0.39 -0.25
C LEU A 81 30.29 0.36 -1.51
N ASP A 82 29.71 0.15 -2.69
CA ASP A 82 30.45 0.00 -3.95
C ASP A 82 31.56 -1.07 -3.88
N ASP A 83 31.29 -2.15 -3.12
CA ASP A 83 32.23 -3.23 -2.81
C ASP A 83 32.08 -4.45 -3.74
N ARG A 84 32.14 -4.21 -5.06
CA ARG A 84 31.97 -5.24 -6.09
C ARG A 84 33.00 -6.37 -5.99
N GLU A 85 34.22 -6.04 -5.58
CA GLU A 85 35.32 -7.00 -5.44
C GLU A 85 35.40 -7.66 -4.05
N GLN A 86 34.43 -7.43 -3.18
CA GLN A 86 34.37 -7.94 -1.80
C GLN A 86 35.61 -7.60 -0.96
N GLN A 87 36.14 -6.39 -1.14
CA GLN A 87 37.31 -5.92 -0.38
C GLN A 87 36.92 -5.44 1.03
N LEU A 88 35.71 -4.87 1.18
CA LEU A 88 35.21 -4.39 2.46
C LEU A 88 34.48 -5.50 3.22
N LEU A 89 33.52 -6.18 2.55
CA LEU A 89 32.71 -7.24 3.11
C LEU A 89 32.95 -8.58 2.39
N LYS A 90 33.75 -9.46 2.99
CA LYS A 90 34.05 -10.78 2.44
C LYS A 90 33.08 -11.85 2.91
N THR A 91 32.58 -12.68 1.98
CA THR A 91 31.89 -13.92 2.35
C THR A 91 32.88 -15.04 2.56
N VAL A 92 32.83 -15.68 3.71
CA VAL A 92 33.55 -16.92 3.98
C VAL A 92 32.58 -18.10 3.80
N PRO A 93 32.70 -18.89 2.72
CA PRO A 93 31.74 -19.93 2.39
C PRO A 93 31.44 -20.85 3.58
N ARG A 94 30.17 -21.09 3.86
CA ARG A 94 29.67 -21.94 4.96
C ARG A 94 29.97 -21.44 6.38
N ARG A 95 30.72 -20.36 6.57
CA ARG A 95 31.16 -19.87 7.89
C ARG A 95 30.57 -18.53 8.29
N GLY A 96 30.33 -17.59 7.36
CA GLY A 96 29.75 -16.27 7.67
C GLY A 96 30.37 -15.13 6.87
N TYR A 97 30.46 -13.97 7.49
CA TYR A 97 30.92 -12.72 6.87
C TYR A 97 32.10 -12.13 7.66
N LEU A 98 33.00 -11.49 6.96
CA LEU A 98 34.16 -10.83 7.52
C LEU A 98 34.21 -9.39 6.99
N PHE A 99 34.14 -8.40 7.88
CA PHE A 99 34.39 -7.01 7.51
C PHE A 99 35.91 -6.75 7.49
N ALA A 100 36.48 -6.72 6.29
CA ALA A 100 37.92 -6.70 6.08
C ALA A 100 38.52 -5.28 6.03
N ALA A 101 37.68 -4.25 5.98
CA ALA A 101 38.14 -2.88 5.97
C ALA A 101 38.77 -2.48 7.31
N LYS A 102 39.77 -1.60 7.24
CA LYS A 102 40.31 -0.96 8.44
C LYS A 102 39.29 0.07 8.95
N VAL A 103 38.78 -0.13 10.15
CA VAL A 103 37.81 0.75 10.79
C VAL A 103 38.55 1.67 11.79
N THR A 104 38.29 2.97 11.70
CA THR A 104 38.79 3.96 12.64
C THR A 104 37.62 4.59 13.36
N GLN A 105 37.62 4.53 14.69
CA GLN A 105 36.59 5.16 15.52
C GLN A 105 36.95 6.62 15.72
N LEU A 106 35.99 7.54 15.46
CA LEU A 106 36.11 8.95 15.67
C LEU A 106 35.19 9.34 16.84
N SER A 107 35.75 9.92 17.88
CA SER A 107 35.02 10.53 18.98
C SER A 107 35.06 12.05 18.79
N ASN A 108 33.89 12.69 18.66
CA ASN A 108 33.79 14.14 18.60
C ASN A 108 34.09 14.75 19.99
N THR A 109 35.33 15.16 20.22
CA THR A 109 35.64 16.21 21.19
C THR A 109 35.45 17.53 20.45
N THR A 110 34.51 18.32 20.93
CA THR A 110 34.21 19.68 20.49
C THR A 110 35.43 20.55 20.57
N ASP A 111 35.87 21.06 19.43
CA ASP A 111 36.63 22.30 19.39
C ASP A 111 35.90 23.34 18.53
N HIS A 112 35.72 24.49 19.21
CA HIS A 112 35.11 25.68 18.68
C HIS A 112 35.82 26.18 17.42
N PHE A 113 35.05 26.44 16.35
CA PHE A 113 35.40 27.49 15.40
C PHE A 113 34.20 28.38 15.08
N ALA A 114 34.51 29.63 15.29
CA ALA A 114 33.85 30.89 15.09
C ALA A 114 32.67 30.94 14.08
N THR A 115 31.63 31.59 14.58
CA THR A 115 30.63 32.38 13.85
C THR A 115 31.25 33.31 12.83
N THR A 116 30.75 33.25 11.60
CA THR A 116 30.75 34.41 10.71
C THR A 116 29.32 34.58 10.21
N GLU A 117 28.81 35.74 10.52
CA GLU A 117 27.56 36.31 10.09
C GLU A 117 27.42 36.31 8.57
N LEU A 118 26.29 35.93 8.08
CA LEU A 118 25.70 36.46 6.86
C LEU A 118 24.20 36.64 7.09
N ASP A 119 23.91 37.85 7.54
CA ASP A 119 22.62 38.50 7.35
C ASP A 119 22.35 38.72 5.85
N ASP A 120 21.10 38.90 5.55
CA ASP A 120 20.49 39.29 4.27
C ASP A 120 20.30 38.18 3.21
N LEU A 121 19.07 37.70 3.20
CA LEU A 121 18.16 37.83 2.07
C LEU A 121 16.81 37.16 2.45
N ALA A 122 15.99 37.97 3.11
CA ALA A 122 14.55 37.79 3.13
C ALA A 122 14.04 38.06 1.70
N ASP A 123 13.75 37.02 0.95
CA ASP A 123 12.84 37.09 -0.17
C ASP A 123 11.89 35.93 -0.08
N ALA A 124 10.69 36.27 0.35
CA ALA A 124 9.51 35.45 0.36
C ALA A 124 9.24 34.95 -1.08
N ARG A 125 9.61 33.72 -1.35
CA ARG A 125 8.96 32.98 -2.45
C ARG A 125 7.85 32.16 -1.82
N GLU A 126 6.65 32.70 -1.93
CA GLU A 126 5.42 31.93 -1.88
C GLU A 126 5.62 30.65 -2.72
N LEU A 127 5.70 29.53 -2.04
CA LEU A 127 5.46 28.25 -2.68
C LEU A 127 4.04 28.33 -3.25
N PRO A 128 3.85 28.03 -4.54
CA PRO A 128 2.51 28.01 -5.10
C PRO A 128 1.72 26.99 -4.27
N SER A 129 0.66 27.47 -3.61
CA SER A 129 -0.37 26.60 -3.06
C SER A 129 -0.76 25.65 -4.19
N ALA A 130 -0.40 24.39 -4.03
CA ALA A 130 -0.88 23.35 -4.91
C ALA A 130 -2.40 23.39 -4.79
N LYS A 131 -3.05 24.05 -5.75
CA LYS A 131 -4.45 23.86 -5.98
C LYS A 131 -4.63 22.36 -6.07
N ILE A 132 -5.33 21.77 -5.11
CA ILE A 132 -5.85 20.43 -5.20
C ILE A 132 -6.71 20.44 -6.46
N SER A 133 -6.08 20.08 -7.58
CA SER A 133 -6.78 19.82 -8.82
C SER A 133 -7.68 18.64 -8.52
N GLU A 134 -8.98 18.89 -8.49
CA GLU A 134 -10.00 17.86 -8.47
C GLU A 134 -9.69 16.87 -9.60
N LYS A 135 -8.92 15.83 -9.36
CA LYS A 135 -8.83 14.69 -10.26
C LYS A 135 -10.12 13.88 -10.07
N ARG A 136 -11.16 14.33 -10.78
CA ARG A 136 -12.43 13.59 -10.87
C ARG A 136 -12.29 12.24 -11.56
N HIS A 137 -11.12 11.95 -12.17
CA HIS A 137 -10.92 10.80 -13.04
C HIS A 137 -9.57 10.15 -12.73
N ASP A 138 -9.60 8.93 -12.25
CA ASP A 138 -8.41 8.10 -12.01
C ASP A 138 -8.25 7.10 -13.17
N LEU A 139 -7.77 7.60 -14.30
CA LEU A 139 -7.51 6.80 -15.49
C LEU A 139 -6.02 6.79 -15.81
N PRO A 140 -5.43 5.63 -16.09
CA PRO A 140 -4.07 5.54 -16.64
C PRO A 140 -3.96 6.30 -17.97
N ILE A 141 -2.95 7.15 -18.11
CA ILE A 141 -2.73 7.93 -19.34
C ILE A 141 -1.93 7.08 -20.34
N PRO A 142 -2.49 6.73 -21.50
CA PRO A 142 -1.76 6.01 -22.54
C PRO A 142 -0.60 6.85 -23.09
N ARG A 143 0.57 6.24 -23.25
CA ARG A 143 1.78 6.92 -23.77
C ARG A 143 1.81 7.11 -25.28
N THR A 144 0.94 6.43 -26.01
CA THR A 144 0.91 6.43 -27.48
C THR A 144 -0.51 6.60 -27.98
N SER A 145 -0.69 7.19 -29.17
CA SER A 145 -1.99 7.36 -29.80
C SER A 145 -2.68 6.02 -30.08
N LEU A 146 -4.00 6.01 -30.05
CA LEU A 146 -4.83 4.91 -30.51
C LEU A 146 -4.94 5.01 -32.03
N ILE A 147 -4.68 3.93 -32.75
CA ILE A 147 -4.66 3.91 -34.23
C ILE A 147 -5.77 3.02 -34.72
N GLY A 148 -6.52 3.52 -35.72
CA GLY A 148 -7.51 2.76 -36.48
C GLY A 148 -8.67 2.23 -35.65
N ARG A 149 -9.04 2.93 -34.57
CA ARG A 149 -10.13 2.56 -33.65
C ARG A 149 -11.19 3.65 -33.51
N GLU A 150 -11.13 4.69 -34.37
CA GLU A 150 -11.99 5.86 -34.29
C GLU A 150 -13.47 5.46 -34.37
N GLN A 151 -13.81 4.58 -35.33
CA GLN A 151 -15.18 4.08 -35.48
C GLN A 151 -15.64 3.24 -34.28
N GLN A 152 -14.83 2.27 -33.83
CA GLN A 152 -15.16 1.43 -32.67
C GLN A 152 -15.27 2.27 -31.39
N MET A 153 -14.41 3.28 -31.24
CA MET A 153 -14.47 4.22 -30.12
C MET A 153 -15.80 4.99 -30.14
N ALA A 154 -16.19 5.54 -31.30
CA ALA A 154 -17.47 6.27 -31.48
C ALA A 154 -18.69 5.37 -31.19
N GLU A 155 -18.68 4.13 -31.69
CA GLU A 155 -19.75 3.14 -31.48
C GLU A 155 -19.84 2.76 -29.99
N ALA A 156 -18.72 2.48 -29.34
CA ALA A 156 -18.66 2.13 -27.92
C ALA A 156 -19.13 3.30 -27.02
N MET A 157 -18.73 4.52 -27.35
CA MET A 157 -19.20 5.74 -26.67
C MET A 157 -20.71 5.89 -26.81
N ALA A 158 -21.24 5.76 -28.04
CA ALA A 158 -22.67 5.85 -28.30
C ALA A 158 -23.49 4.80 -27.56
N LEU A 159 -22.97 3.58 -27.43
CA LEU A 159 -23.58 2.52 -26.65
C LEU A 159 -23.54 2.83 -25.16
N LEU A 160 -22.39 3.18 -24.61
CA LEU A 160 -22.22 3.40 -23.19
C LEU A 160 -23.01 4.63 -22.68
N LEU A 161 -23.26 5.61 -23.57
CA LEU A 161 -24.07 6.80 -23.24
C LEU A 161 -25.58 6.52 -23.26
N ARG A 162 -26.07 5.42 -23.89
CA ARG A 162 -27.48 5.05 -23.86
C ARG A 162 -27.94 4.79 -22.44
N PRO A 163 -29.09 5.34 -21.99
CA PRO A 163 -29.61 5.11 -20.63
C PRO A 163 -29.85 3.64 -20.30
N ALA A 164 -30.26 2.85 -21.29
CA ALA A 164 -30.56 1.42 -21.13
C ALA A 164 -29.29 0.55 -20.99
N VAL A 165 -28.11 1.03 -21.42
CA VAL A 165 -26.85 0.27 -21.34
C VAL A 165 -26.11 0.67 -20.09
N ARG A 166 -26.10 -0.23 -19.12
CA ARG A 166 -25.43 -0.03 -17.83
C ARG A 166 -24.19 -0.89 -17.66
N LEU A 167 -24.07 -1.95 -18.43
CA LEU A 167 -22.92 -2.84 -18.49
C LEU A 167 -22.52 -3.04 -19.95
N LEU A 168 -21.30 -2.64 -20.27
CA LEU A 168 -20.69 -2.85 -21.57
C LEU A 168 -19.41 -3.67 -21.41
N THR A 169 -19.37 -4.85 -22.03
CA THR A 169 -18.22 -5.74 -21.93
C THR A 169 -17.46 -5.77 -23.27
N PHE A 170 -16.22 -5.31 -23.25
CA PHE A 170 -15.32 -5.40 -24.40
C PHE A 170 -14.74 -6.81 -24.45
N THR A 171 -15.16 -7.60 -25.43
CA THR A 171 -14.69 -8.97 -25.63
C THR A 171 -13.68 -9.04 -26.78
N GLY A 172 -12.87 -10.08 -26.82
CA GLY A 172 -11.93 -10.31 -27.91
C GLY A 172 -10.64 -11.00 -27.46
N PRO A 173 -9.80 -11.37 -28.44
CA PRO A 173 -8.57 -12.11 -28.17
C PRO A 173 -7.55 -11.28 -27.36
N GLY A 174 -6.59 -11.99 -26.73
CA GLY A 174 -5.43 -11.35 -26.08
C GLY A 174 -4.66 -10.49 -27.10
N GLY A 175 -4.28 -9.29 -26.70
CA GLY A 175 -3.54 -8.39 -27.60
C GLY A 175 -4.36 -7.62 -28.62
N ALA A 176 -5.70 -7.76 -28.64
CA ALA A 176 -6.58 -6.98 -29.52
C ALA A 176 -6.68 -5.49 -29.16
N GLY A 177 -6.19 -5.08 -27.99
CA GLY A 177 -6.19 -3.69 -27.55
C GLY A 177 -7.44 -3.29 -26.75
N LYS A 178 -8.17 -4.25 -26.13
CA LYS A 178 -9.38 -4.02 -25.33
C LYS A 178 -9.17 -2.95 -24.24
N THR A 179 -8.19 -3.13 -23.39
CA THR A 179 -7.84 -2.20 -22.31
C THR A 179 -7.57 -0.80 -22.85
N ARG A 180 -6.85 -0.72 -23.95
CA ARG A 180 -6.47 0.55 -24.57
C ARG A 180 -7.67 1.30 -25.15
N LEU A 181 -8.57 0.56 -25.83
CA LEU A 181 -9.82 1.13 -26.34
C LEU A 181 -10.74 1.55 -25.18
N ALA A 182 -10.85 0.74 -24.13
CA ALA A 182 -11.67 1.04 -22.96
C ALA A 182 -11.20 2.32 -22.23
N LEU A 183 -9.88 2.47 -22.05
CA LEU A 183 -9.30 3.70 -21.49
C LEU A 183 -9.56 4.92 -22.37
N ALA A 184 -9.43 4.79 -23.70
CA ALA A 184 -9.70 5.89 -24.63
C ALA A 184 -11.18 6.29 -24.62
N VAL A 185 -12.10 5.32 -24.61
CA VAL A 185 -13.55 5.55 -24.49
C VAL A 185 -13.87 6.24 -23.17
N ALA A 186 -13.39 5.69 -22.05
CA ALA A 186 -13.63 6.24 -20.72
C ALA A 186 -13.11 7.66 -20.58
N ALA A 187 -11.91 7.95 -21.10
CA ALA A 187 -11.34 9.29 -21.10
C ALA A 187 -12.15 10.29 -21.94
N ALA A 188 -12.63 9.86 -23.11
CA ALA A 188 -13.38 10.72 -24.03
C ALA A 188 -14.77 11.11 -23.50
N ILE A 189 -15.39 10.27 -22.65
CA ILE A 189 -16.73 10.53 -22.07
C ILE A 189 -16.68 10.89 -20.60
N ALA A 190 -15.50 11.10 -20.04
CA ALA A 190 -15.31 11.33 -18.60
C ALA A 190 -16.16 12.50 -18.08
N ASP A 191 -16.28 13.58 -18.84
CA ASP A 191 -17.09 14.76 -18.50
C ASP A 191 -18.60 14.47 -18.37
N GLN A 192 -19.09 13.36 -18.92
CA GLN A 192 -20.48 12.93 -18.79
C GLN A 192 -20.78 12.25 -17.43
N PHE A 193 -19.74 11.84 -16.72
CA PHE A 193 -19.82 11.15 -15.44
C PHE A 193 -19.44 12.10 -14.29
N THR A 194 -20.42 12.88 -13.86
CA THR A 194 -20.22 13.97 -12.87
C THR A 194 -19.76 13.45 -11.51
N ALA A 195 -20.05 12.19 -11.16
CA ALA A 195 -19.58 11.56 -9.94
C ALA A 195 -18.16 10.94 -10.10
N GLY A 196 -17.65 10.88 -11.33
CA GLY A 196 -16.29 10.43 -11.61
C GLY A 196 -16.18 9.18 -12.47
N VAL A 197 -14.92 8.87 -12.85
CA VAL A 197 -14.54 7.65 -13.56
C VAL A 197 -13.43 6.96 -12.79
N GLN A 198 -13.60 5.68 -12.46
CA GLN A 198 -12.64 4.87 -11.71
C GLN A 198 -12.16 3.69 -12.53
N PHE A 199 -10.85 3.52 -12.61
CA PHE A 199 -10.21 2.36 -13.22
C PHE A 199 -9.83 1.33 -12.14
N VAL A 200 -10.13 0.05 -12.37
CA VAL A 200 -9.76 -1.07 -11.50
C VAL A 200 -9.15 -2.17 -12.34
N SER A 201 -7.86 -2.42 -12.16
CA SER A 201 -7.20 -3.57 -12.77
C SER A 201 -7.40 -4.82 -11.92
N LEU A 202 -7.96 -5.86 -12.52
CA LEU A 202 -8.16 -7.17 -11.91
C LEU A 202 -7.05 -8.17 -12.29
N ALA A 203 -6.02 -7.72 -13.01
CA ALA A 203 -4.94 -8.58 -13.51
C ALA A 203 -4.20 -9.36 -12.41
N SER A 204 -4.09 -8.77 -11.20
CA SER A 204 -3.45 -9.40 -10.04
C SER A 204 -4.39 -10.28 -9.20
N ILE A 205 -5.69 -10.26 -9.47
CA ILE A 205 -6.72 -10.90 -8.64
C ILE A 205 -7.09 -12.24 -9.25
N ARG A 206 -6.77 -13.32 -8.55
CA ARG A 206 -7.05 -14.71 -8.99
C ARG A 206 -8.24 -15.34 -8.30
N HIS A 207 -8.60 -14.84 -7.12
CA HIS A 207 -9.74 -15.37 -6.36
C HIS A 207 -10.96 -14.48 -6.56
N PRO A 208 -12.09 -15.02 -7.04
CA PRO A 208 -13.31 -14.23 -7.26
C PRO A 208 -13.79 -13.45 -6.04
N ASP A 209 -13.61 -13.99 -4.85
CA ASP A 209 -14.01 -13.37 -3.58
C ASP A 209 -13.27 -12.05 -3.28
N LEU A 210 -12.10 -11.84 -3.90
CA LEU A 210 -11.30 -10.62 -3.72
C LEU A 210 -11.74 -9.48 -4.64
N VAL A 211 -12.55 -9.74 -5.67
CA VAL A 211 -13.04 -8.72 -6.60
C VAL A 211 -13.84 -7.67 -5.86
N ALA A 212 -14.75 -8.07 -4.98
CA ALA A 212 -15.52 -7.15 -4.16
C ALA A 212 -14.61 -6.27 -3.27
N THR A 213 -13.55 -6.82 -2.74
CA THR A 213 -12.58 -6.07 -1.93
C THR A 213 -11.80 -5.08 -2.81
N ALA A 214 -11.33 -5.50 -3.98
CA ALA A 214 -10.63 -4.60 -4.92
C ALA A 214 -11.52 -3.43 -5.37
N LEU A 215 -12.81 -3.67 -5.60
CA LEU A 215 -13.77 -2.62 -5.90
C LEU A 215 -13.93 -1.65 -4.73
N ALA A 216 -14.03 -2.18 -3.51
CA ALA A 216 -14.13 -1.37 -2.31
C ALA A 216 -12.89 -0.50 -2.11
N ASP A 217 -11.70 -1.08 -2.26
CA ASP A 217 -10.41 -0.38 -2.11
C ASP A 217 -10.27 0.74 -3.15
N ALA A 218 -10.56 0.44 -4.43
CA ALA A 218 -10.49 1.43 -5.50
C ALA A 218 -11.48 2.58 -5.32
N LEU A 219 -12.64 2.31 -4.75
CA LEU A 219 -13.66 3.32 -4.45
C LEU A 219 -13.49 3.95 -3.06
N GLY A 220 -12.48 3.55 -2.32
CA GLY A 220 -12.25 4.01 -0.96
C GLY A 220 -13.37 3.63 0.00
N ILE A 221 -13.97 2.45 -0.18
CA ILE A 221 -15.09 1.93 0.62
C ILE A 221 -14.57 0.84 1.55
N GLN A 222 -14.90 0.92 2.83
CA GLN A 222 -14.57 -0.12 3.79
C GLN A 222 -15.75 -1.03 4.09
N LYS A 223 -15.43 -2.32 4.33
CA LYS A 223 -16.43 -3.32 4.63
C LYS A 223 -17.03 -3.10 6.01
N VAL A 224 -18.34 -2.99 6.07
CA VAL A 224 -19.14 -2.89 7.30
C VAL A 224 -19.73 -4.27 7.62
N ALA A 225 -19.70 -4.66 8.89
CA ALA A 225 -20.33 -5.91 9.34
C ALA A 225 -21.80 -5.99 8.91
N ASN A 226 -22.22 -7.15 8.41
CA ASN A 226 -23.57 -7.43 7.93
C ASN A 226 -24.04 -6.67 6.66
N ARG A 227 -23.13 -6.08 5.86
CA ARG A 227 -23.47 -5.45 4.59
C ARG A 227 -22.57 -5.96 3.47
N THR A 228 -23.15 -6.19 2.28
CA THR A 228 -22.34 -6.54 1.10
C THR A 228 -21.61 -5.31 0.56
N ILE A 229 -20.49 -5.53 -0.10
CA ILE A 229 -19.73 -4.43 -0.74
C ILE A 229 -20.59 -3.78 -1.81
N SER A 230 -21.39 -4.53 -2.55
CA SER A 230 -22.36 -4.01 -3.52
C SER A 230 -23.32 -2.99 -2.89
N GLN A 231 -23.84 -3.28 -1.69
CA GLN A 231 -24.69 -2.34 -0.95
C GLN A 231 -23.94 -1.06 -0.54
N LEU A 232 -22.68 -1.21 -0.11
CA LEU A 232 -21.85 -0.07 0.29
C LEU A 232 -21.48 0.82 -0.90
N ILE A 233 -21.24 0.23 -2.07
CA ILE A 233 -21.05 0.97 -3.33
C ILE A 233 -22.34 1.72 -3.69
N GLY A 234 -23.49 1.05 -3.56
CA GLY A 234 -24.80 1.65 -3.77
C GLY A 234 -25.01 2.90 -2.91
N ASP A 235 -24.77 2.81 -1.61
CA ASP A 235 -24.93 3.93 -0.68
C ASP A 235 -24.01 5.11 -1.02
N ARG A 236 -22.75 4.81 -1.39
CA ARG A 236 -21.79 5.85 -1.76
C ARG A 236 -22.16 6.60 -3.03
N LEU A 237 -22.74 5.88 -4.01
CA LEU A 237 -23.02 6.44 -5.32
C LEU A 237 -24.47 6.91 -5.49
N GLN A 238 -25.37 6.56 -4.56
CA GLN A 238 -26.83 6.77 -4.69
C GLN A 238 -27.22 8.23 -4.93
N ASN A 239 -26.43 9.21 -4.41
CA ASN A 239 -26.69 10.64 -4.56
C ASN A 239 -25.56 11.39 -5.28
N SER A 240 -24.63 10.69 -5.91
CA SER A 240 -23.41 11.30 -6.46
C SER A 240 -23.52 11.67 -7.95
N GLY A 241 -24.61 11.28 -8.64
CA GLY A 241 -24.76 11.44 -10.08
C GLY A 241 -24.19 10.26 -10.89
N PRO A 242 -24.12 10.36 -12.23
CA PRO A 242 -23.58 9.29 -13.07
C PRO A 242 -22.12 8.99 -12.74
N PHE A 243 -21.80 7.70 -12.56
CA PHE A 243 -20.47 7.19 -12.28
C PHE A 243 -20.08 6.08 -13.25
N LEU A 244 -18.84 6.07 -13.74
CA LEU A 244 -18.31 5.03 -14.61
C LEU A 244 -17.22 4.23 -13.88
N LEU A 245 -17.41 2.91 -13.83
CA LEU A 245 -16.43 1.97 -13.32
C LEU A 245 -15.84 1.18 -14.50
N LEU A 246 -14.52 1.24 -14.67
CA LEU A 246 -13.81 0.47 -15.68
C LEU A 246 -13.08 -0.69 -15.03
N LEU A 247 -13.50 -1.92 -15.32
CA LEU A 247 -12.94 -3.17 -14.82
C LEU A 247 -12.09 -3.83 -15.90
N ASP A 248 -10.79 -3.95 -15.68
CA ASP A 248 -9.86 -4.50 -16.65
C ASP A 248 -9.40 -5.91 -16.31
N ASN A 249 -9.29 -6.79 -17.32
CA ASN A 249 -8.89 -8.20 -17.21
C ASN A 249 -9.83 -9.05 -16.33
N PHE A 250 -11.13 -8.98 -16.60
CA PHE A 250 -12.14 -9.72 -15.81
C PHE A 250 -12.11 -11.24 -16.06
N GLU A 251 -11.52 -11.70 -17.15
CA GLU A 251 -11.47 -13.13 -17.55
C GLU A 251 -10.87 -14.06 -16.47
N GLN A 252 -10.06 -13.54 -15.58
CA GLN A 252 -9.44 -14.34 -14.52
C GLN A 252 -10.37 -14.61 -13.35
N VAL A 253 -11.42 -13.81 -13.21
CA VAL A 253 -12.35 -13.82 -12.07
C VAL A 253 -13.80 -13.89 -12.49
N LEU A 254 -14.09 -14.55 -13.61
CA LEU A 254 -15.46 -14.70 -14.15
C LEU A 254 -16.52 -15.13 -13.12
N PRO A 255 -16.24 -16.01 -12.16
CA PRO A 255 -17.22 -16.34 -11.14
C PRO A 255 -17.65 -15.15 -10.27
N ALA A 256 -16.88 -14.06 -10.22
CA ALA A 256 -17.24 -12.83 -9.53
C ALA A 256 -18.21 -11.92 -10.33
N ALA A 257 -18.71 -12.36 -11.49
CA ALA A 257 -19.68 -11.60 -12.28
C ALA A 257 -20.97 -11.29 -11.47
N THR A 258 -21.32 -12.11 -10.48
CA THR A 258 -22.41 -11.87 -9.55
C THR A 258 -22.24 -10.56 -8.75
N VAL A 259 -21.00 -10.20 -8.37
CA VAL A 259 -20.71 -8.93 -7.68
C VAL A 259 -21.02 -7.73 -8.59
N VAL A 260 -20.74 -7.86 -9.90
CA VAL A 260 -21.07 -6.81 -10.90
C VAL A 260 -22.60 -6.69 -11.02
N ALA A 261 -23.31 -7.80 -11.10
CA ALA A 261 -24.77 -7.80 -11.18
C ALA A 261 -25.42 -7.17 -9.93
N GLU A 262 -25.03 -7.61 -8.74
CA GLU A 262 -25.50 -7.05 -7.46
C GLU A 262 -25.20 -5.55 -7.33
N THR A 263 -24.03 -5.12 -7.77
CA THR A 263 -23.65 -3.70 -7.71
C THR A 263 -24.53 -2.86 -8.66
N LEU A 264 -24.84 -3.38 -9.84
CA LEU A 264 -25.74 -2.73 -10.79
C LEU A 264 -27.18 -2.67 -10.29
N GLU A 265 -27.64 -3.68 -9.53
CA GLU A 265 -29.00 -3.68 -8.96
C GLU A 265 -29.19 -2.57 -7.92
N VAL A 266 -28.21 -2.39 -7.04
CA VAL A 266 -28.32 -1.43 -5.93
C VAL A 266 -27.93 0.01 -6.33
N CYS A 267 -27.27 0.22 -7.48
CA CYS A 267 -26.81 1.54 -7.93
C CYS A 267 -27.31 1.90 -9.34
N PRO A 268 -28.49 2.55 -9.46
CA PRO A 268 -29.07 2.91 -10.76
C PRO A 268 -28.22 3.89 -11.60
N SER A 269 -27.43 4.75 -10.97
CA SER A 269 -26.58 5.76 -11.64
C SER A 269 -25.24 5.21 -12.11
N LEU A 270 -24.92 3.95 -11.76
CA LEU A 270 -23.65 3.32 -12.11
C LEU A 270 -23.69 2.74 -13.52
N LYS A 271 -22.65 3.00 -14.28
CA LYS A 271 -22.32 2.28 -15.51
C LYS A 271 -20.99 1.56 -15.34
N ILE A 272 -20.89 0.36 -15.90
CA ILE A 272 -19.69 -0.46 -15.81
C ILE A 272 -19.22 -0.78 -17.23
N LEU A 273 -17.95 -0.52 -17.49
CA LEU A 273 -17.23 -0.95 -18.68
C LEU A 273 -16.25 -2.03 -18.27
N VAL A 274 -16.35 -3.20 -18.89
CA VAL A 274 -15.50 -4.34 -18.57
C VAL A 274 -14.64 -4.71 -19.75
N THR A 275 -13.38 -5.08 -19.53
CA THR A 275 -12.60 -5.80 -20.54
C THR A 275 -12.43 -7.25 -20.11
N SER A 276 -12.72 -8.16 -21.00
CA SER A 276 -12.62 -9.60 -20.77
C SER A 276 -12.33 -10.33 -22.09
N ARG A 277 -11.82 -11.57 -21.99
CA ARG A 277 -11.72 -12.44 -23.19
C ARG A 277 -13.06 -13.09 -23.53
N SER A 278 -13.93 -13.23 -22.55
CA SER A 278 -15.24 -13.85 -22.67
C SER A 278 -16.30 -12.97 -22.04
N PHE A 279 -17.51 -13.24 -22.37
CA PHE A 279 -18.75 -12.67 -21.85
C PHE A 279 -18.92 -13.01 -20.34
N LEU A 280 -19.49 -12.11 -19.55
CA LEU A 280 -19.73 -12.36 -18.13
C LEU A 280 -20.99 -13.20 -17.86
N HIS A 281 -21.89 -13.26 -18.85
CA HIS A 281 -23.17 -14.00 -18.77
C HIS A 281 -24.12 -13.52 -17.68
N ILE A 282 -24.20 -12.20 -17.48
CA ILE A 282 -25.14 -11.60 -16.52
C ILE A 282 -26.24 -10.79 -17.24
N TYR A 283 -27.40 -10.67 -16.59
CA TYR A 283 -28.52 -9.97 -17.15
C TYR A 283 -28.25 -8.49 -17.40
N GLY A 284 -28.61 -8.00 -18.60
CA GLY A 284 -28.39 -6.60 -18.99
C GLY A 284 -26.99 -6.29 -19.50
N GLU A 285 -26.13 -7.31 -19.64
CA GLU A 285 -24.83 -7.15 -20.27
C GLU A 285 -24.97 -6.91 -21.76
N GLN A 286 -24.27 -5.88 -22.27
CA GLN A 286 -24.11 -5.59 -23.68
C GLN A 286 -22.69 -5.96 -24.11
N GLU A 287 -22.58 -6.86 -25.08
CA GLU A 287 -21.28 -7.21 -25.65
C GLU A 287 -20.83 -6.18 -26.69
N PHE A 288 -19.53 -5.88 -26.66
CA PHE A 288 -18.86 -5.12 -27.71
C PHE A 288 -17.59 -5.86 -28.16
N PRO A 289 -17.61 -6.56 -29.29
CA PRO A 289 -16.47 -7.31 -29.77
C PRO A 289 -15.39 -6.37 -30.28
N VAL A 290 -14.21 -6.40 -29.66
CA VAL A 290 -13.03 -5.69 -30.14
C VAL A 290 -12.30 -6.55 -31.16
N THR A 291 -12.59 -6.29 -32.44
CA THR A 291 -12.00 -7.04 -33.56
C THR A 291 -10.52 -6.64 -33.76
N PRO A 292 -9.73 -7.47 -34.44
CA PRO A 292 -8.42 -7.07 -34.96
C PRO A 292 -8.47 -5.78 -35.78
N LEU A 293 -7.33 -5.15 -36.01
CA LEU A 293 -7.25 -3.97 -36.90
C LEU A 293 -7.51 -4.35 -38.35
N ALA A 294 -8.21 -3.46 -39.04
CA ALA A 294 -8.31 -3.54 -40.51
C ALA A 294 -6.91 -3.39 -41.13
N GLN A 295 -6.72 -3.96 -42.32
CA GLN A 295 -5.42 -4.04 -42.99
C GLN A 295 -4.68 -2.71 -43.04
N ASN A 296 -5.36 -1.61 -43.47
CA ASN A 296 -4.75 -0.29 -43.58
C ASN A 296 -4.28 0.24 -42.21
N SER A 297 -5.10 0.09 -41.17
CA SER A 297 -4.77 0.50 -39.79
C SER A 297 -3.66 -0.37 -39.20
N ALA A 298 -3.61 -1.65 -39.53
CA ALA A 298 -2.54 -2.55 -39.14
C ALA A 298 -1.18 -2.13 -39.75
N ILE A 299 -1.17 -1.76 -41.04
CA ILE A 299 0.01 -1.25 -41.75
C ILE A 299 0.44 0.11 -41.13
N GLU A 300 -0.51 1.00 -40.85
CA GLU A 300 -0.24 2.28 -40.22
C GLU A 300 0.39 2.09 -38.81
N LEU A 301 -0.17 1.18 -38.01
CA LEU A 301 0.39 0.83 -36.71
C LEU A 301 1.83 0.29 -36.86
N PHE A 302 2.04 -0.64 -37.79
CA PHE A 302 3.36 -1.18 -38.06
C PHE A 302 4.35 -0.06 -38.44
N ALA A 303 3.98 0.81 -39.36
CA ALA A 303 4.82 1.91 -39.83
C ALA A 303 5.19 2.87 -38.67
N GLN A 304 4.20 3.26 -37.87
CA GLN A 304 4.41 4.16 -36.74
C GLN A 304 5.32 3.54 -35.66
N ARG A 305 5.16 2.23 -35.37
CA ARG A 305 6.01 1.54 -34.40
C ARG A 305 7.40 1.24 -34.94
N ALA A 306 7.52 0.94 -36.22
CA ALA A 306 8.81 0.79 -36.91
C ALA A 306 9.60 2.11 -36.93
N ALA A 307 8.95 3.23 -37.26
CA ALA A 307 9.56 4.55 -37.20
C ALA A 307 10.01 4.97 -35.79
N ALA A 308 9.32 4.50 -34.75
CA ALA A 308 9.71 4.78 -33.38
C ALA A 308 11.04 4.10 -32.97
N VAL A 309 11.40 2.99 -33.61
CA VAL A 309 12.67 2.23 -33.31
C VAL A 309 13.72 2.44 -34.39
N TRP A 310 13.30 2.82 -35.59
CA TRP A 310 14.16 3.18 -36.73
C TRP A 310 13.59 4.44 -37.38
N PRO A 311 14.07 5.64 -37.03
CA PRO A 311 13.48 6.92 -37.48
C PRO A 311 13.38 7.09 -39.01
N ASP A 312 14.27 6.46 -39.74
CA ASP A 312 14.28 6.53 -41.24
C ASP A 312 13.35 5.50 -41.88
N PHE A 313 12.60 4.71 -41.07
CA PHE A 313 11.67 3.72 -41.63
C PHE A 313 10.48 4.40 -42.30
N ALA A 314 10.24 4.01 -43.52
CA ALA A 314 9.06 4.40 -44.30
C ALA A 314 8.52 3.22 -45.09
N ILE A 315 7.21 3.20 -45.28
CA ILE A 315 6.60 2.26 -46.27
C ILE A 315 6.99 2.70 -47.66
N THR A 316 7.60 1.81 -48.41
CA THR A 316 8.03 1.99 -49.77
C THR A 316 7.42 0.90 -50.66
N ALA A 317 7.40 1.11 -52.00
CA ALA A 317 6.93 0.10 -52.95
C ALA A 317 7.68 -1.23 -52.82
N GLU A 318 8.92 -1.22 -52.29
CA GLU A 318 9.73 -2.44 -52.13
C GLU A 318 9.35 -3.22 -50.86
N ASN A 319 8.87 -2.55 -49.78
CA ASN A 319 8.58 -3.20 -48.49
C ASN A 319 7.08 -3.30 -48.18
N GLU A 320 6.23 -2.56 -48.87
CA GLU A 320 4.77 -2.52 -48.63
C GLU A 320 4.14 -3.92 -48.67
N GLY A 321 4.46 -4.72 -49.70
CA GLY A 321 3.94 -6.08 -49.79
C GLY A 321 4.36 -6.98 -48.65
N ALA A 322 5.60 -6.83 -48.13
CA ALA A 322 6.08 -7.58 -46.99
C ALA A 322 5.41 -7.15 -45.68
N VAL A 323 5.22 -5.85 -45.47
CA VAL A 323 4.53 -5.33 -44.29
C VAL A 323 3.05 -5.73 -44.29
N GLN A 324 2.40 -5.65 -45.46
CA GLN A 324 1.02 -6.11 -45.63
C GLN A 324 0.86 -7.60 -45.27
N GLU A 325 1.76 -8.44 -45.76
CA GLU A 325 1.73 -9.87 -45.48
C GLU A 325 2.06 -10.17 -44.03
N ILE A 326 3.00 -9.43 -43.40
CA ILE A 326 3.28 -9.55 -41.95
C ILE A 326 2.01 -9.24 -41.17
N CYS A 327 1.33 -8.10 -41.42
CA CYS A 327 0.09 -7.72 -40.74
C CYS A 327 -1.01 -8.75 -40.92
N THR A 328 -1.15 -9.32 -42.12
CA THR A 328 -2.11 -10.40 -42.41
C THR A 328 -1.82 -11.66 -41.59
N ARG A 329 -0.56 -12.10 -41.57
CA ARG A 329 -0.15 -13.29 -40.80
C ARG A 329 -0.24 -13.14 -39.27
N LEU A 330 -0.17 -11.92 -38.80
CA LEU A 330 -0.38 -11.56 -37.40
C LEU A 330 -1.86 -11.27 -37.09
N ASP A 331 -2.78 -11.62 -38.03
CA ASP A 331 -4.24 -11.45 -37.91
C ASP A 331 -4.68 -10.03 -37.53
N GLY A 332 -3.89 -9.01 -37.88
CA GLY A 332 -4.17 -7.62 -37.51
C GLY A 332 -4.18 -7.35 -35.99
N LEU A 333 -3.57 -8.22 -35.18
CA LEU A 333 -3.52 -8.05 -33.72
C LEU A 333 -2.50 -6.97 -33.33
N PRO A 334 -2.92 -5.86 -32.67
CA PRO A 334 -2.03 -4.73 -32.36
C PRO A 334 -0.75 -5.13 -31.66
N LEU A 335 -0.83 -5.94 -30.61
CA LEU A 335 0.35 -6.36 -29.86
C LEU A 335 1.34 -7.17 -30.73
N ALA A 336 0.81 -8.08 -31.53
CA ALA A 336 1.64 -8.88 -32.42
C ALA A 336 2.35 -8.02 -33.47
N ILE A 337 1.64 -7.02 -34.01
CA ILE A 337 2.18 -6.04 -34.99
C ILE A 337 3.25 -5.17 -34.30
N GLU A 338 3.03 -4.66 -33.10
CA GLU A 338 4.01 -3.87 -32.35
C GLU A 338 5.30 -4.66 -32.11
N LEU A 339 5.18 -5.94 -31.70
CA LEU A 339 6.30 -6.84 -31.50
C LEU A 339 7.08 -7.11 -32.80
N ALA A 340 6.39 -7.28 -33.91
CA ALA A 340 7.02 -7.47 -35.22
C ALA A 340 7.69 -6.18 -35.69
N ALA A 341 7.01 -5.04 -35.59
CA ALA A 341 7.53 -3.74 -36.00
C ALA A 341 8.80 -3.35 -35.22
N ALA A 342 8.90 -3.69 -33.93
CA ALA A 342 10.09 -3.44 -33.15
C ALA A 342 11.35 -4.17 -33.70
N ARG A 343 11.17 -5.21 -34.53
CA ARG A 343 12.28 -5.94 -35.17
C ARG A 343 12.87 -5.24 -36.41
N THR A 344 12.20 -4.22 -36.92
CA THR A 344 12.74 -3.42 -38.03
C THR A 344 14.06 -2.72 -37.66
N LYS A 345 14.38 -2.57 -36.38
CA LYS A 345 15.68 -2.11 -35.92
C LYS A 345 16.85 -2.99 -36.39
N ILE A 346 16.60 -4.29 -36.59
CA ILE A 346 17.66 -5.28 -36.93
C ILE A 346 17.37 -6.00 -38.22
N LEU A 347 16.11 -6.17 -38.59
CA LEU A 347 15.69 -6.96 -39.75
C LEU A 347 14.84 -6.12 -40.71
N SER A 348 15.06 -6.30 -42.03
CA SER A 348 14.14 -5.73 -43.00
C SER A 348 12.76 -6.42 -42.91
N PRO A 349 11.66 -5.74 -43.36
CA PRO A 349 10.34 -6.36 -43.38
C PRO A 349 10.31 -7.70 -44.14
N VAL A 350 11.07 -7.83 -45.25
CA VAL A 350 11.20 -9.09 -46.01
C VAL A 350 11.85 -10.18 -45.12
N ALA A 351 12.93 -9.87 -44.41
CA ALA A 351 13.60 -10.83 -43.51
C ALA A 351 12.74 -11.20 -42.26
N ILE A 352 11.85 -10.30 -41.79
CA ILE A 352 10.85 -10.60 -40.78
C ILE A 352 9.84 -11.60 -41.34
N LEU A 353 9.33 -11.32 -42.53
CA LEU A 353 8.35 -12.16 -43.21
C LEU A 353 8.88 -13.57 -43.48
N ASP A 354 10.11 -13.71 -43.96
CA ASP A 354 10.76 -15.01 -44.21
C ASP A 354 10.87 -15.84 -42.91
N ARG A 355 11.20 -15.18 -41.78
CA ARG A 355 11.28 -15.86 -40.51
C ARG A 355 9.93 -16.25 -39.92
N LEU A 356 8.89 -15.46 -40.18
CA LEU A 356 7.51 -15.84 -39.85
C LEU A 356 7.08 -17.08 -40.67
N HIS A 357 7.51 -17.20 -41.95
CA HIS A 357 7.26 -18.38 -42.79
C HIS A 357 7.89 -19.66 -42.24
N GLY A 358 9.18 -19.64 -41.92
CA GLY A 358 9.92 -20.83 -41.49
C GLY A 358 9.47 -21.39 -40.15
N ARG A 359 9.10 -20.54 -39.17
CA ARG A 359 8.68 -20.98 -37.85
C ARG A 359 7.20 -21.32 -37.72
N LEU A 360 6.33 -20.70 -38.52
CA LEU A 360 4.91 -21.05 -38.57
C LEU A 360 4.66 -22.48 -39.03
N GLN A 361 5.55 -23.03 -39.85
CA GLN A 361 5.46 -24.41 -40.37
C GLN A 361 5.95 -25.46 -39.34
N LEU A 362 6.83 -25.12 -38.39
CA LEU A 362 7.39 -26.05 -37.42
C LEU A 362 6.49 -26.25 -36.17
N LEU A 363 5.49 -25.39 -35.98
CA LEU A 363 4.65 -25.36 -34.77
C LEU A 363 3.24 -25.91 -34.96
N THR A 364 3.02 -26.76 -35.94
CA THR A 364 1.77 -27.51 -36.16
C THR A 364 1.67 -28.77 -35.29
N GLY A 365 1.63 -28.60 -33.96
CA GLY A 365 1.58 -29.74 -33.02
C GLY A 365 1.06 -29.45 -31.62
N GLY A 366 0.51 -28.28 -31.36
CA GLY A 366 -0.04 -27.91 -30.04
C GLY A 366 -1.56 -27.83 -30.04
N ALA A 367 -2.14 -28.30 -28.95
CA ALA A 367 -3.56 -28.39 -28.58
C ALA A 367 -4.58 -27.74 -29.53
N VAL A 368 -5.41 -28.57 -30.16
CA VAL A 368 -6.43 -28.24 -31.15
C VAL A 368 -7.57 -27.35 -30.55
N ASP A 369 -7.60 -27.16 -29.25
CA ASP A 369 -8.72 -26.56 -28.52
C ASP A 369 -8.65 -25.04 -28.32
N LEU A 370 -7.57 -24.36 -28.77
CA LEU A 370 -7.46 -22.92 -28.69
C LEU A 370 -7.89 -22.26 -30.01
N PRO A 371 -8.64 -21.14 -29.95
CA PRO A 371 -9.02 -20.39 -31.16
C PRO A 371 -7.76 -20.01 -31.97
N GLU A 372 -7.83 -20.15 -33.30
CA GLU A 372 -6.72 -19.87 -34.23
C GLU A 372 -6.03 -18.52 -33.95
N ARG A 373 -6.81 -17.51 -33.53
CA ARG A 373 -6.31 -16.16 -33.19
C ARG A 373 -5.45 -16.12 -31.90
N GLN A 374 -5.71 -16.98 -30.92
CA GLN A 374 -4.84 -17.11 -29.72
C GLN A 374 -3.53 -17.84 -30.06
N GLN A 375 -3.57 -18.73 -31.05
CA GLN A 375 -2.34 -19.37 -31.55
C GLN A 375 -1.43 -18.35 -32.25
N THR A 376 -1.94 -17.36 -32.92
CA THR A 376 -1.16 -16.35 -33.67
C THR A 376 -0.44 -15.39 -32.72
N LEU A 377 -1.08 -14.91 -31.65
CA LEU A 377 -0.41 -14.08 -30.65
C LEU A 377 0.67 -14.86 -29.91
N ARG A 378 0.37 -16.11 -29.53
CA ARG A 378 1.36 -17.01 -28.95
C ARG A 378 2.55 -17.22 -29.88
N LYS A 379 2.31 -17.45 -31.18
CA LYS A 379 3.37 -17.59 -32.19
C LYS A 379 4.22 -16.32 -32.34
N ALA A 380 3.59 -15.12 -32.23
CA ALA A 380 4.34 -13.87 -32.30
C ALA A 380 5.23 -13.66 -31.05
N ILE A 381 4.75 -14.00 -29.87
CA ILE A 381 5.53 -13.94 -28.64
C ILE A 381 6.64 -15.02 -28.68
N ASP A 382 6.31 -16.24 -29.09
CA ASP A 382 7.24 -17.34 -29.23
C ASP A 382 8.38 -17.03 -30.21
N TRP A 383 8.03 -16.41 -31.34
CA TRP A 383 9.03 -15.90 -32.28
C TRP A 383 9.93 -14.82 -31.62
N SER A 384 9.37 -13.88 -30.89
CA SER A 384 10.13 -12.83 -30.18
C SER A 384 11.03 -13.43 -29.11
N HIS A 385 10.52 -14.39 -28.35
CA HIS A 385 11.27 -15.16 -27.36
C HIS A 385 12.42 -15.94 -28.00
N GLY A 386 12.18 -16.54 -29.17
CA GLY A 386 13.23 -17.25 -29.89
C GLY A 386 14.32 -16.39 -30.51
N LEU A 387 14.20 -15.06 -30.50
CA LEU A 387 15.25 -14.11 -30.86
C LEU A 387 16.11 -13.68 -29.67
N LEU A 388 15.73 -14.09 -28.47
CA LEU A 388 16.51 -13.90 -27.26
C LEU A 388 17.65 -14.92 -27.23
N ASN A 389 18.80 -14.50 -26.71
CA ASN A 389 19.84 -15.44 -26.34
C ASN A 389 19.43 -16.25 -25.08
N GLU A 390 20.19 -17.24 -24.69
CA GLU A 390 19.85 -18.12 -23.57
C GLU A 390 19.75 -17.36 -22.23
N GLU A 391 20.62 -16.38 -22.01
CA GLU A 391 20.65 -15.56 -20.81
C GLU A 391 19.41 -14.63 -20.73
N GLU A 392 19.06 -13.99 -21.86
CA GLU A 392 17.86 -13.16 -21.97
C GLU A 392 16.58 -13.98 -21.81
N GLN A 393 16.53 -15.21 -22.36
CA GLN A 393 15.40 -16.13 -22.17
C GLN A 393 15.27 -16.52 -20.69
N LYS A 394 16.38 -16.75 -20.02
CA LYS A 394 16.41 -17.04 -18.59
C LYS A 394 15.87 -15.86 -17.78
N LEU A 395 16.34 -14.65 -18.05
CA LEU A 395 15.84 -13.43 -17.41
C LEU A 395 14.34 -13.23 -17.70
N PHE A 396 13.93 -13.36 -18.96
CA PHE A 396 12.54 -13.19 -19.37
C PHE A 396 11.57 -14.10 -18.62
N ARG A 397 11.86 -15.41 -18.54
CA ARG A 397 10.99 -16.33 -17.81
C ARG A 397 11.00 -16.10 -16.31
N ARG A 398 12.15 -15.72 -15.71
CA ARG A 398 12.24 -15.42 -14.27
C ARG A 398 11.48 -14.15 -13.87
N LEU A 399 11.46 -13.14 -14.74
CA LEU A 399 10.67 -11.90 -14.51
C LEU A 399 9.16 -12.16 -14.43
N SER A 400 8.65 -13.28 -14.94
CA SER A 400 7.22 -13.60 -14.95
C SER A 400 6.58 -13.73 -13.54
N VAL A 401 7.41 -13.91 -12.51
CA VAL A 401 6.91 -14.02 -11.12
C VAL A 401 6.46 -12.68 -10.55
N PHE A 402 6.81 -11.57 -11.20
CA PHE A 402 6.36 -10.25 -10.78
C PHE A 402 5.03 -9.88 -11.43
N VAL A 403 3.98 -9.77 -10.62
CA VAL A 403 2.62 -9.47 -11.09
C VAL A 403 2.41 -7.97 -11.27
N GLY A 404 2.85 -7.15 -10.32
CA GLY A 404 2.77 -5.68 -10.35
C GLY A 404 4.01 -5.01 -10.97
N GLY A 405 4.87 -5.78 -11.65
CA GLY A 405 6.20 -5.32 -12.07
C GLY A 405 7.20 -5.30 -10.92
N CYS A 406 8.43 -4.87 -11.21
CA CYS A 406 9.53 -4.85 -10.24
C CYS A 406 10.42 -3.62 -10.44
N THR A 407 11.17 -3.25 -9.40
CA THR A 407 12.32 -2.36 -9.51
C THR A 407 13.52 -3.14 -10.04
N LEU A 408 14.58 -2.43 -10.42
CA LEU A 408 15.84 -3.07 -10.82
C LEU A 408 16.39 -3.94 -9.68
N GLU A 409 16.34 -3.41 -8.45
CA GLU A 409 16.78 -4.10 -7.25
C GLU A 409 16.00 -5.41 -7.00
N ALA A 410 14.65 -5.36 -7.12
CA ALA A 410 13.81 -6.53 -6.97
C ALA A 410 14.11 -7.59 -8.04
N ALA A 411 14.31 -7.17 -9.29
CA ALA A 411 14.69 -8.06 -10.38
C ALA A 411 16.03 -8.74 -10.13
N GLU A 412 17.04 -8.01 -9.64
CA GLU A 412 18.34 -8.58 -9.29
C GLU A 412 18.23 -9.58 -8.11
N ALA A 413 17.45 -9.20 -7.07
CA ALA A 413 17.24 -10.05 -5.91
C ALA A 413 16.57 -11.38 -6.24
N VAL A 414 15.72 -11.42 -7.27
CA VAL A 414 14.90 -12.59 -7.61
C VAL A 414 15.45 -13.33 -8.83
N CYS A 415 15.83 -12.61 -9.89
CA CYS A 415 16.17 -13.24 -11.16
C CYS A 415 17.63 -13.69 -11.23
N ASP A 416 18.53 -13.13 -10.41
CA ASP A 416 19.97 -13.50 -10.41
C ASP A 416 20.50 -13.95 -9.04
N THR A 417 19.62 -14.54 -8.22
CA THR A 417 19.96 -15.02 -6.86
C THR A 417 21.17 -15.94 -6.82
N ARG A 418 21.35 -16.75 -7.86
CA ARG A 418 22.45 -17.73 -7.97
C ARG A 418 23.66 -17.19 -8.72
N ARG A 419 23.60 -15.97 -9.25
CA ARG A 419 24.58 -15.40 -10.19
C ARG A 419 24.84 -16.30 -11.40
N ASP A 420 23.77 -16.93 -11.86
CA ASP A 420 23.81 -17.88 -12.98
C ASP A 420 23.15 -17.31 -14.23
N LEU A 421 22.80 -16.02 -14.22
CA LEU A 421 22.14 -15.38 -15.34
C LEU A 421 23.05 -15.28 -16.56
N GLY A 422 24.35 -15.06 -16.35
CA GLY A 422 25.35 -15.02 -17.42
C GLY A 422 25.45 -13.67 -18.16
N ILE A 423 24.55 -12.74 -17.85
CA ILE A 423 24.48 -11.36 -18.38
C ILE A 423 24.30 -10.37 -17.24
N ASP A 424 24.80 -9.15 -17.41
CA ASP A 424 24.44 -8.06 -16.50
C ASP A 424 22.92 -7.81 -16.57
N LEU A 425 22.28 -7.74 -15.40
CA LEU A 425 20.83 -7.68 -15.34
C LEU A 425 20.27 -6.39 -15.93
N PHE A 426 20.98 -5.26 -15.74
CA PHE A 426 20.56 -3.99 -16.33
C PHE A 426 20.64 -4.04 -17.87
N GLU A 427 21.71 -4.64 -18.43
CA GLU A 427 21.83 -4.85 -19.88
C GLU A 427 20.74 -5.82 -20.37
N GLY A 428 20.47 -6.89 -19.65
CA GLY A 428 19.38 -7.82 -19.98
C GLY A 428 18.00 -7.16 -19.97
N LEU A 429 17.68 -6.39 -18.93
CA LEU A 429 16.42 -5.63 -18.86
C LEU A 429 16.31 -4.59 -19.99
N THR A 430 17.42 -3.88 -20.27
CA THR A 430 17.45 -2.91 -21.38
C THR A 430 17.15 -3.59 -22.69
N SER A 431 17.76 -4.74 -22.93
CA SER A 431 17.49 -5.55 -24.13
C SER A 431 16.03 -6.02 -24.22
N LEU A 432 15.44 -6.47 -23.10
CA LEU A 432 14.02 -6.87 -23.08
C LEU A 432 13.07 -5.69 -23.29
N VAL A 433 13.43 -4.50 -22.81
CA VAL A 433 12.66 -3.25 -23.05
C VAL A 433 12.77 -2.86 -24.51
N ASP A 434 13.98 -2.86 -25.09
CA ASP A 434 14.19 -2.57 -26.52
C ASP A 434 13.43 -3.53 -27.44
N LYS A 435 13.24 -4.78 -26.98
CA LYS A 435 12.48 -5.82 -27.69
C LYS A 435 10.98 -5.80 -27.39
N ASN A 436 10.48 -4.81 -26.63
CA ASN A 436 9.08 -4.64 -26.20
C ASN A 436 8.47 -5.86 -25.48
N LEU A 437 9.30 -6.65 -24.83
CA LEU A 437 8.87 -7.77 -23.98
C LEU A 437 8.67 -7.32 -22.53
N VAL A 438 9.35 -6.26 -22.12
CA VAL A 438 9.23 -5.56 -20.84
C VAL A 438 8.98 -4.09 -21.12
N GLN A 439 8.18 -3.43 -20.28
CA GLN A 439 7.91 -2.00 -20.37
C GLN A 439 8.48 -1.31 -19.14
N ARG A 440 9.11 -0.16 -19.34
CA ARG A 440 9.51 0.73 -18.27
C ARG A 440 8.36 1.67 -17.94
N MET A 441 7.99 1.73 -16.67
CA MET A 441 7.02 2.69 -16.14
C MET A 441 7.74 3.70 -15.26
N ASP A 442 7.74 4.97 -15.68
CA ASP A 442 8.25 6.07 -14.87
C ASP A 442 7.11 6.60 -14.00
N ARG A 443 7.35 6.73 -12.70
CA ARG A 443 6.47 7.42 -11.76
C ARG A 443 7.15 8.69 -11.30
N ALA A 444 6.39 9.77 -11.18
CA ALA A 444 6.92 11.03 -10.66
C ALA A 444 7.48 10.78 -9.24
N GLN A 445 8.78 11.07 -9.06
CA GLN A 445 9.52 10.96 -7.79
C GLN A 445 9.74 9.52 -7.25
N ALA A 446 9.54 8.47 -8.04
CA ALA A 446 9.81 7.09 -7.64
C ALA A 446 10.81 6.42 -8.60
N GLU A 447 11.43 5.36 -8.14
CA GLU A 447 12.31 4.51 -8.96
C GLU A 447 11.55 3.91 -10.16
N ALA A 448 12.23 3.76 -11.29
CA ALA A 448 11.65 3.17 -12.50
C ALA A 448 11.23 1.72 -12.25
N ARG A 449 10.04 1.35 -12.68
CA ARG A 449 9.54 -0.03 -12.58
C ARG A 449 9.51 -0.69 -13.96
N PHE A 450 9.76 -1.98 -13.96
CA PHE A 450 9.73 -2.83 -15.15
C PHE A 450 8.54 -3.77 -15.06
N THR A 451 7.69 -3.77 -16.08
CA THR A 451 6.48 -4.60 -16.12
C THR A 451 6.38 -5.36 -17.43
N MET A 452 5.72 -6.51 -17.41
CA MET A 452 5.33 -7.25 -18.60
C MET A 452 3.84 -7.03 -18.87
N LEU A 453 3.47 -6.96 -20.16
CA LEU A 453 2.05 -7.11 -20.49
C LEU A 453 1.56 -8.47 -20.02
N GLU A 454 0.31 -8.58 -19.58
CA GLU A 454 -0.21 -9.79 -18.97
C GLU A 454 -0.08 -11.03 -19.87
N THR A 455 -0.38 -10.89 -21.17
CA THR A 455 -0.22 -11.96 -22.17
C THR A 455 1.23 -12.42 -22.33
N ILE A 456 2.18 -11.48 -22.23
CA ILE A 456 3.63 -11.78 -22.30
C ILE A 456 4.05 -12.46 -21.00
N ARG A 457 3.54 -11.98 -19.85
CA ARG A 457 3.83 -12.56 -18.52
C ARG A 457 3.28 -13.99 -18.43
N GLU A 458 2.07 -14.23 -18.93
CA GLU A 458 1.51 -15.60 -19.01
C GLU A 458 2.41 -16.53 -19.81
N TYR A 459 2.85 -16.12 -21.01
CA TYR A 459 3.78 -16.90 -21.82
C TYR A 459 5.11 -17.13 -21.11
N ALA A 460 5.69 -16.11 -20.51
CA ALA A 460 6.93 -16.21 -19.74
C ALA A 460 6.78 -17.16 -18.54
N SER A 461 5.61 -17.14 -17.87
CA SER A 461 5.28 -18.05 -16.79
C SER A 461 5.17 -19.51 -17.27
N GLU A 462 4.60 -19.75 -18.45
CA GLU A 462 4.59 -21.09 -19.06
C GLU A 462 6.02 -21.58 -19.35
N CYS A 463 6.89 -20.69 -19.88
CA CYS A 463 8.30 -20.99 -20.09
C CYS A 463 9.01 -21.30 -18.76
N LEU A 464 8.68 -20.58 -17.69
CA LEU A 464 9.23 -20.84 -16.36
C LEU A 464 8.76 -22.20 -15.80
N VAL A 465 7.49 -22.55 -16.00
CA VAL A 465 6.93 -23.86 -15.61
C VAL A 465 7.60 -24.99 -16.39
N ALA A 466 7.89 -24.78 -17.68
CA ALA A 466 8.56 -25.77 -18.52
C ALA A 466 10.06 -25.92 -18.20
N SER A 467 10.64 -25.00 -17.43
CA SER A 467 12.00 -25.07 -16.93
C SER A 467 12.02 -25.60 -15.48
N ASP A 468 13.13 -26.18 -15.05
CA ASP A 468 13.30 -26.62 -13.66
C ASP A 468 13.51 -25.46 -12.66
N GLU A 469 13.32 -24.21 -13.12
CA GLU A 469 13.64 -23.01 -12.33
C GLU A 469 12.44 -22.45 -11.54
N GLN A 470 11.21 -22.89 -11.84
CA GLN A 470 9.98 -22.31 -11.29
C GLN A 470 9.98 -22.23 -9.75
N SER A 471 10.26 -23.35 -9.09
CA SER A 471 10.23 -23.42 -7.63
C SER A 471 11.29 -22.51 -7.00
N ALA A 472 12.50 -22.49 -7.58
CA ALA A 472 13.60 -21.66 -7.09
C ALA A 472 13.30 -20.16 -7.28
N THR A 473 12.76 -19.77 -8.43
CA THR A 473 12.44 -18.36 -8.74
C THR A 473 11.29 -17.86 -7.89
N ARG A 474 10.22 -18.64 -7.73
CA ARG A 474 9.10 -18.29 -6.84
C ARG A 474 9.52 -18.21 -5.38
N ARG A 475 10.42 -19.10 -4.95
CA ARG A 475 10.98 -19.03 -3.61
C ARG A 475 11.82 -17.77 -3.40
N ALA A 476 12.63 -17.37 -4.39
CA ALA A 476 13.39 -16.13 -4.34
C ALA A 476 12.47 -14.89 -4.26
N GLN A 477 11.39 -14.88 -5.04
CA GLN A 477 10.39 -13.80 -5.00
C GLN A 477 9.67 -13.76 -3.63
N ALA A 478 9.30 -14.91 -3.08
CA ALA A 478 8.71 -14.97 -1.74
C ALA A 478 9.71 -14.52 -0.65
N ALA A 479 11.01 -14.82 -0.81
CA ALA A 479 12.07 -14.33 0.08
C ALA A 479 12.18 -12.79 0.03
N TYR A 480 12.19 -12.22 -1.17
CA TYR A 480 12.20 -10.77 -1.35
C TYR A 480 10.99 -10.12 -0.66
N CYS A 481 9.79 -10.64 -0.91
CA CYS A 481 8.55 -10.17 -0.28
C CYS A 481 8.58 -10.31 1.25
N LEU A 482 9.16 -11.39 1.76
CA LEU A 482 9.28 -11.62 3.19
C LEU A 482 10.23 -10.61 3.85
N VAL A 483 11.39 -10.35 3.23
CA VAL A 483 12.34 -9.34 3.72
C VAL A 483 11.68 -7.97 3.77
N LEU A 484 11.04 -7.55 2.68
CA LEU A 484 10.30 -6.29 2.62
C LEU A 484 9.24 -6.17 3.73
N ALA A 485 8.46 -7.24 3.94
CA ALA A 485 7.43 -7.24 4.97
C ALA A 485 8.01 -7.19 6.40
N GLU A 486 9.11 -7.91 6.66
CA GLU A 486 9.78 -7.94 7.97
C GLU A 486 10.51 -6.64 8.32
N GLU A 487 10.78 -5.77 7.34
CA GLU A 487 11.27 -4.41 7.59
C GLU A 487 10.26 -3.55 8.36
N GLY A 488 8.99 -3.90 8.37
CA GLY A 488 7.91 -3.24 9.14
C GLY A 488 8.02 -3.40 10.66
N ASN A 489 9.23 -3.29 11.20
CA ASN A 489 9.53 -3.43 12.63
C ASN A 489 8.76 -2.40 13.49
N PRO A 490 8.29 -2.79 14.72
CA PRO A 490 7.74 -1.86 15.71
C PRO A 490 8.60 -0.65 16.06
N GLU A 491 9.90 -0.77 15.90
CA GLU A 491 10.89 0.25 16.29
C GLU A 491 11.19 1.29 15.20
N LEU A 492 10.56 1.16 14.02
CA LEU A 492 10.73 2.14 12.95
C LEU A 492 10.33 3.55 13.41
N SER A 493 11.15 4.53 13.05
CA SER A 493 10.77 5.92 13.19
C SER A 493 9.46 6.21 12.42
N PRO A 494 8.71 7.24 12.78
CA PRO A 494 7.48 7.59 12.03
C PRO A 494 7.72 7.76 10.54
N ALA A 495 8.84 8.39 10.14
CA ALA A 495 9.19 8.61 8.74
C ALA A 495 9.52 7.28 8.01
N ASP A 496 10.33 6.42 8.62
CA ASP A 496 10.68 5.11 8.04
C ASP A 496 9.46 4.20 7.93
N ARG A 497 8.53 4.30 8.88
CA ARG A 497 7.26 3.57 8.83
C ARG A 497 6.41 3.98 7.63
N VAL A 498 6.31 5.29 7.36
CA VAL A 498 5.60 5.78 6.17
C VAL A 498 6.28 5.29 4.90
N ALA A 499 7.61 5.36 4.83
CA ALA A 499 8.38 4.86 3.70
C ALA A 499 8.16 3.36 3.47
N TRP A 500 8.21 2.55 4.53
CA TRP A 500 7.92 1.13 4.46
C TRP A 500 6.49 0.82 3.97
N LEU A 501 5.49 1.56 4.46
CA LEU A 501 4.10 1.40 4.00
C LEU A 501 3.95 1.71 2.51
N VAL A 502 4.62 2.77 2.02
CA VAL A 502 4.64 3.11 0.59
C VAL A 502 5.31 1.99 -0.22
N SER A 503 6.39 1.41 0.27
CA SER A 503 7.04 0.27 -0.38
C SER A 503 6.12 -0.95 -0.44
N CYS A 504 5.39 -1.25 0.64
CA CYS A 504 4.38 -2.32 0.64
C CYS A 504 3.22 -2.04 -0.33
N ASP A 505 2.73 -0.79 -0.42
CA ASP A 505 1.69 -0.41 -1.38
C ASP A 505 2.14 -0.64 -2.83
N LEU A 506 3.42 -0.36 -3.12
CA LEU A 506 3.99 -0.57 -4.46
C LEU A 506 4.16 -2.05 -4.82
N GLU A 507 4.38 -2.90 -3.83
CA GLU A 507 4.64 -4.33 -3.97
C GLU A 507 3.43 -5.22 -3.59
N VAL A 508 2.25 -4.63 -3.35
CA VAL A 508 1.09 -5.35 -2.83
C VAL A 508 0.70 -6.57 -3.68
N ASP A 509 0.78 -6.46 -5.01
CA ASP A 509 0.43 -7.56 -5.90
C ASP A 509 1.50 -8.67 -5.87
N ASN A 510 2.75 -8.31 -5.72
CA ASN A 510 3.84 -9.27 -5.53
C ASN A 510 3.75 -9.97 -4.17
N LEU A 511 3.37 -9.23 -3.11
CA LEU A 511 3.12 -9.77 -1.78
C LEU A 511 1.95 -10.78 -1.78
N ARG A 512 0.87 -10.46 -2.46
CA ARG A 512 -0.28 -11.34 -2.66
C ARG A 512 0.13 -12.62 -3.39
N PHE A 513 0.86 -12.47 -4.49
CA PHE A 513 1.32 -13.59 -5.30
C PHE A 513 2.28 -14.52 -4.52
N ALA A 514 3.16 -13.94 -3.71
CA ALA A 514 4.03 -14.69 -2.82
C ALA A 514 3.23 -15.51 -1.79
N LEU A 515 2.23 -14.89 -1.14
CA LEU A 515 1.36 -15.59 -0.19
C LEU A 515 0.59 -16.73 -0.85
N ASP A 516 0.02 -16.51 -2.03
CA ASP A 516 -0.73 -17.54 -2.75
C ASP A 516 0.17 -18.74 -3.07
N TRP A 517 1.38 -18.49 -3.56
CA TRP A 517 2.33 -19.56 -3.84
C TRP A 517 2.78 -20.30 -2.58
N LEU A 518 3.05 -19.60 -1.48
CA LEU A 518 3.43 -20.22 -0.21
C LEU A 518 2.32 -21.13 0.35
N PHE A 519 1.06 -20.74 0.16
CA PHE A 519 -0.10 -21.55 0.56
C PHE A 519 -0.26 -22.78 -0.35
N GLU A 520 -0.12 -22.60 -1.67
CA GLU A 520 -0.18 -23.68 -2.67
C GLU A 520 0.94 -24.71 -2.48
N SER A 521 2.17 -24.23 -2.26
CA SER A 521 3.35 -25.08 -2.05
C SER A 521 3.43 -25.69 -0.65
N GLN A 522 2.52 -25.29 0.26
CA GLN A 522 2.53 -25.68 1.67
C GLN A 522 3.84 -25.33 2.40
N ASP A 523 4.55 -24.29 1.96
CA ASP A 523 5.66 -23.71 2.71
C ASP A 523 5.12 -22.86 3.87
N LEU A 524 4.59 -23.58 4.87
CA LEU A 524 3.85 -22.97 5.98
C LEU A 524 4.76 -22.11 6.87
N ASP A 525 6.05 -22.38 6.93
CA ASP A 525 6.98 -21.59 7.75
C ASP A 525 7.12 -20.17 7.21
N TRP A 526 7.33 -20.04 5.91
CA TRP A 526 7.41 -18.73 5.27
C TRP A 526 6.04 -18.07 5.15
N GLY A 527 4.98 -18.84 4.90
CA GLY A 527 3.62 -18.33 4.87
C GLY A 527 3.19 -17.71 6.20
N LEU A 528 3.48 -18.36 7.32
CA LEU A 528 3.22 -17.85 8.66
C LEU A 528 4.01 -16.57 8.95
N ARG A 529 5.31 -16.56 8.62
CA ARG A 529 6.16 -15.38 8.80
C ARG A 529 5.66 -14.18 7.99
N LEU A 530 5.35 -14.39 6.71
CA LEU A 530 4.87 -13.33 5.83
C LEU A 530 3.52 -12.77 6.29
N CYS A 531 2.57 -13.64 6.69
CA CYS A 531 1.30 -13.20 7.26
C CYS A 531 1.49 -12.35 8.53
N VAL A 532 2.38 -12.77 9.41
CA VAL A 532 2.69 -12.05 10.66
C VAL A 532 3.35 -10.70 10.36
N ALA A 533 4.30 -10.66 9.42
CA ALA A 533 5.00 -9.43 9.05
C ALA A 533 4.04 -8.40 8.39
N LEU A 534 3.11 -8.87 7.58
CA LEU A 534 2.12 -8.02 6.89
C LEU A 534 0.97 -7.53 7.79
N PHE A 535 0.86 -8.02 9.04
CA PHE A 535 -0.19 -7.60 9.96
C PHE A 535 -0.29 -6.07 10.07
N ARG A 536 0.84 -5.38 10.26
CA ARG A 536 0.87 -3.92 10.38
C ARG A 536 0.47 -3.20 9.11
N PHE A 537 0.87 -3.72 7.96
CA PHE A 537 0.46 -3.20 6.67
C PHE A 537 -1.07 -3.29 6.53
N TRP A 538 -1.67 -4.44 6.82
CA TRP A 538 -3.12 -4.61 6.78
C TRP A 538 -3.87 -3.74 7.78
N ASP A 539 -3.33 -3.56 8.99
CA ASP A 539 -3.95 -2.72 10.02
C ASP A 539 -3.86 -1.23 9.66
N MET A 540 -2.68 -0.76 9.24
CA MET A 540 -2.46 0.66 8.97
C MET A 540 -3.02 1.13 7.63
N ARG A 541 -3.09 0.25 6.62
CA ARG A 541 -3.71 0.51 5.31
C ARG A 541 -5.18 0.08 5.26
N GLU A 542 -5.73 -0.38 6.39
CA GLU A 542 -7.13 -0.78 6.51
C GLU A 542 -7.55 -1.93 5.57
N HIS A 543 -6.57 -2.77 5.14
CA HIS A 543 -6.82 -4.03 4.41
C HIS A 543 -7.26 -5.16 5.35
N LEU A 544 -8.10 -4.83 6.35
CA LEU A 544 -8.45 -5.72 7.45
C LEU A 544 -9.14 -7.02 6.99
N THR A 545 -9.97 -6.93 5.95
CA THR A 545 -10.69 -8.09 5.40
C THR A 545 -9.73 -9.07 4.72
N GLU A 546 -8.78 -8.57 3.92
CA GLU A 546 -7.76 -9.40 3.28
C GLU A 546 -6.86 -10.04 4.34
N GLY A 547 -6.37 -9.25 5.31
CA GLY A 547 -5.53 -9.75 6.40
C GLY A 547 -6.24 -10.85 7.19
N ARG A 548 -7.52 -10.66 7.55
CA ARG A 548 -8.33 -11.68 8.21
C ARG A 548 -8.41 -12.97 7.38
N ALA A 549 -8.76 -12.87 6.10
CA ALA A 549 -8.90 -14.03 5.22
C ALA A 549 -7.57 -14.80 5.07
N ARG A 550 -6.44 -14.09 4.94
CA ARG A 550 -5.10 -14.69 4.84
C ARG A 550 -4.70 -15.39 6.14
N LEU A 551 -4.91 -14.74 7.29
CA LEU A 551 -4.61 -15.32 8.62
C LEU A 551 -5.51 -16.53 8.93
N GLU A 552 -6.81 -16.50 8.60
CA GLU A 552 -7.71 -17.64 8.75
C GLU A 552 -7.30 -18.80 7.82
N THR A 553 -6.84 -18.51 6.61
CA THR A 553 -6.38 -19.53 5.66
C THR A 553 -5.11 -20.22 6.16
N ILE A 554 -4.10 -19.47 6.59
CA ILE A 554 -2.86 -20.06 7.10
C ILE A 554 -3.09 -20.85 8.40
N LEU A 555 -3.99 -20.43 9.28
CA LEU A 555 -4.38 -21.19 10.48
C LEU A 555 -5.00 -22.55 10.13
N ARG A 556 -5.79 -22.59 9.07
CA ARG A 556 -6.43 -23.82 8.58
C ARG A 556 -5.41 -24.78 7.98
N LEU A 557 -4.45 -24.23 7.19
CA LEU A 557 -3.38 -25.02 6.56
C LEU A 557 -2.35 -25.54 7.59
N ALA A 558 -1.98 -24.74 8.58
CA ALA A 558 -0.98 -25.08 9.58
C ALA A 558 -1.46 -26.14 10.60
N GLY A 559 -2.76 -26.41 10.68
CA GLY A 559 -3.31 -27.40 11.60
C GLY A 559 -2.95 -27.11 13.06
N THR A 560 -2.64 -28.18 13.84
CA THR A 560 -2.29 -28.08 15.26
C THR A 560 -0.81 -28.32 15.56
N GLU A 561 -0.01 -28.66 14.57
CA GLU A 561 1.38 -29.14 14.77
C GLU A 561 2.38 -28.06 15.16
N ARG A 562 2.01 -26.78 15.06
CA ARG A 562 2.88 -25.61 15.31
C ARG A 562 2.26 -24.66 16.33
N PRO A 563 2.26 -25.02 17.61
CA PRO A 563 1.49 -24.27 18.61
C PRO A 563 1.99 -22.84 18.80
N ARG A 564 3.30 -22.58 18.70
CA ARG A 564 3.87 -21.24 18.88
C ARG A 564 3.47 -20.29 17.74
N GLU A 565 3.64 -20.72 16.50
CA GLU A 565 3.26 -19.96 15.31
C GLU A 565 1.75 -19.76 15.24
N ARG A 566 1.00 -20.79 15.59
CA ARG A 566 -0.46 -20.74 15.70
C ARG A 566 -0.92 -19.72 16.73
N ALA A 567 -0.30 -19.69 17.92
CA ALA A 567 -0.59 -18.72 18.95
C ALA A 567 -0.35 -17.28 18.45
N ARG A 568 0.74 -17.06 17.73
CA ARG A 568 1.09 -15.76 17.14
C ARG A 568 0.10 -15.30 16.09
N VAL A 569 -0.29 -16.18 15.18
CA VAL A 569 -1.30 -15.88 14.16
C VAL A 569 -2.66 -15.60 14.78
N LEU A 570 -3.07 -16.39 15.79
CA LEU A 570 -4.32 -16.15 16.54
C LEU A 570 -4.32 -14.79 17.26
N HIS A 571 -3.17 -14.38 17.78
CA HIS A 571 -3.00 -13.06 18.39
C HIS A 571 -3.27 -11.95 17.36
N PHE A 572 -2.60 -11.98 16.20
CA PHE A 572 -2.77 -10.96 15.17
C PHE A 572 -4.15 -11.01 14.52
N LEU A 573 -4.71 -12.22 14.32
CA LEU A 573 -6.08 -12.36 13.84
C LEU A 573 -7.08 -11.74 14.82
N GLY A 574 -6.91 -11.99 16.12
CA GLY A 574 -7.75 -11.39 17.16
C GLY A 574 -7.65 -9.86 17.18
N ALA A 575 -6.44 -9.30 16.97
CA ALA A 575 -6.24 -7.86 16.89
C ALA A 575 -6.94 -7.25 15.64
N LEU A 576 -6.80 -7.86 14.44
CA LEU A 576 -7.49 -7.40 13.23
C LEU A 576 -9.02 -7.48 13.37
N VAL A 577 -9.52 -8.58 13.92
CA VAL A 577 -10.96 -8.79 14.11
C VAL A 577 -11.53 -7.80 15.15
N SER A 578 -10.73 -7.46 16.18
CA SER A 578 -11.08 -6.39 17.11
C SER A 578 -11.16 -5.02 16.43
N ALA A 579 -10.20 -4.72 15.54
CA ALA A 579 -10.22 -3.49 14.74
C ALA A 579 -11.43 -3.40 13.79
N GLN A 580 -11.98 -4.55 13.36
CA GLN A 580 -13.24 -4.64 12.61
C GLN A 580 -14.50 -4.49 13.47
N GLY A 581 -14.37 -4.39 14.80
CA GLY A 581 -15.49 -4.29 15.75
C GLY A 581 -16.19 -5.63 16.06
N ASP A 582 -15.67 -6.76 15.58
CA ASP A 582 -16.17 -8.09 15.92
C ASP A 582 -15.53 -8.58 17.23
N TYR A 583 -15.86 -7.89 18.32
CA TYR A 583 -15.27 -8.16 19.65
C TYR A 583 -15.49 -9.59 20.17
N PRO A 584 -16.65 -10.25 19.94
CA PRO A 584 -16.82 -11.63 20.37
C PRO A 584 -15.88 -12.61 19.67
N ALA A 585 -15.66 -12.44 18.35
CA ALA A 585 -14.70 -13.26 17.62
C ALA A 585 -13.26 -12.95 18.03
N ALA A 586 -12.92 -11.65 18.23
CA ALA A 586 -11.61 -11.22 18.71
C ALA A 586 -11.27 -11.85 20.07
N GLU A 587 -12.18 -11.78 21.03
CA GLU A 587 -12.02 -12.36 22.35
C GLU A 587 -11.77 -13.90 22.28
N ARG A 588 -12.51 -14.59 21.40
CA ARG A 588 -12.32 -16.03 21.18
C ARG A 588 -10.92 -16.35 20.65
N PHE A 589 -10.45 -15.63 19.61
CA PHE A 589 -9.12 -15.88 19.05
C PHE A 589 -8.00 -15.50 20.03
N LEU A 590 -8.12 -14.38 20.72
CA LEU A 590 -7.12 -13.95 21.70
C LEU A 590 -7.05 -14.88 22.92
N LYS A 591 -8.17 -15.43 23.38
CA LYS A 591 -8.17 -16.44 24.45
C LYS A 591 -7.53 -17.75 23.99
N GLN A 592 -7.76 -18.18 22.77
CA GLN A 592 -7.06 -19.33 22.19
C GLN A 592 -5.56 -19.09 22.09
N SER A 593 -5.15 -17.88 21.65
CA SER A 593 -3.74 -17.49 21.65
C SER A 593 -3.14 -17.53 23.04
N LEU A 594 -3.82 -16.95 24.04
CA LEU A 594 -3.38 -16.93 25.42
C LEU A 594 -3.19 -18.36 25.97
N SER A 595 -4.17 -19.23 25.76
CA SER A 595 -4.09 -20.64 26.22
C SER A 595 -2.87 -21.36 25.63
N LEU A 596 -2.61 -21.19 24.32
CA LEU A 596 -1.43 -21.78 23.70
C LEU A 596 -0.12 -21.23 24.26
N TYR A 597 -0.04 -19.92 24.53
CA TYR A 597 1.15 -19.35 25.14
C TYR A 597 1.32 -19.78 26.61
N GLU A 598 0.22 -19.99 27.35
CA GLU A 598 0.26 -20.58 28.71
C GLU A 598 0.78 -22.02 28.66
N GLU A 599 0.31 -22.85 27.73
CA GLU A 599 0.79 -24.21 27.50
C GLU A 599 2.29 -24.26 27.14
N LEU A 600 2.74 -23.26 26.35
CA LEU A 600 4.15 -23.12 25.93
C LEU A 600 5.04 -22.47 27.00
N ALA A 601 4.46 -22.01 28.10
CA ALA A 601 5.13 -21.20 29.13
C ALA A 601 5.84 -19.94 28.56
N ASP A 602 5.32 -19.38 27.44
CA ASP A 602 5.85 -18.19 26.78
C ASP A 602 5.30 -16.93 27.46
N GLN A 603 6.04 -16.42 28.44
CA GLN A 603 5.63 -15.25 29.23
C GLN A 603 5.42 -13.98 28.37
N SER A 604 6.20 -13.80 27.31
CA SER A 604 6.06 -12.68 26.39
C SER A 604 4.75 -12.78 25.58
N GLY A 605 4.47 -13.97 25.05
CA GLY A 605 3.22 -14.23 24.33
C GLY A 605 1.98 -14.09 25.23
N ILE A 606 2.07 -14.56 26.49
CA ILE A 606 1.01 -14.37 27.50
C ILE A 606 0.75 -12.88 27.72
N ALA A 607 1.80 -12.11 27.97
CA ALA A 607 1.69 -10.68 28.23
C ALA A 607 1.10 -9.91 27.05
N ALA A 608 1.55 -10.23 25.82
CA ALA A 608 1.04 -9.63 24.60
C ALA A 608 -0.45 -9.96 24.36
N SER A 609 -0.85 -11.23 24.57
CA SER A 609 -2.24 -11.66 24.38
C SER A 609 -3.17 -11.03 25.41
N LEU A 610 -2.73 -10.90 26.67
CA LEU A 610 -3.45 -10.16 27.72
C LEU A 610 -3.61 -8.68 27.36
N ASN A 611 -2.57 -8.04 26.83
CA ASN A 611 -2.66 -6.65 26.37
C ASN A 611 -3.67 -6.48 25.22
N ALA A 612 -3.68 -7.39 24.24
CA ALA A 612 -4.65 -7.36 23.13
C ALA A 612 -6.09 -7.61 23.62
N LEU A 613 -6.30 -8.55 24.55
CA LEU A 613 -7.60 -8.75 25.23
C LEU A 613 -8.05 -7.49 25.97
N ALA A 614 -7.14 -6.82 26.64
CA ALA A 614 -7.42 -5.57 27.35
C ALA A 614 -7.85 -4.45 26.38
N VAL A 615 -7.16 -4.29 25.23
CA VAL A 615 -7.52 -3.34 24.17
C VAL A 615 -8.90 -3.66 23.62
N SER A 616 -9.17 -4.92 23.28
CA SER A 616 -10.47 -5.36 22.76
C SER A 616 -11.61 -5.11 23.76
N ALA A 617 -11.38 -5.41 25.06
CA ALA A 617 -12.36 -5.15 26.11
C ALA A 617 -12.62 -3.64 26.31
N ARG A 618 -11.57 -2.82 26.27
CA ARG A 618 -11.68 -1.35 26.31
C ARG A 618 -12.54 -0.82 25.17
N ASP A 619 -12.27 -1.27 23.94
CA ASP A 619 -12.97 -0.79 22.75
C ASP A 619 -14.44 -1.24 22.72
N ARG A 620 -14.74 -2.39 23.33
CA ARG A 620 -16.12 -2.85 23.60
C ARG A 620 -16.81 -2.04 24.72
N GLY A 621 -16.07 -1.29 25.54
CA GLY A 621 -16.59 -0.55 26.69
C GLY A 621 -16.56 -1.33 28.01
N ASP A 622 -16.00 -2.53 28.06
CA ASP A 622 -15.81 -3.29 29.29
C ASP A 622 -14.52 -2.89 30.01
N TYR A 623 -14.56 -1.73 30.63
CA TYR A 623 -13.38 -1.13 31.29
C TYR A 623 -12.92 -1.93 32.51
N SER A 624 -13.79 -2.74 33.12
CA SER A 624 -13.43 -3.59 34.26
C SER A 624 -12.56 -4.77 33.83
N ALA A 625 -12.99 -5.49 32.80
CA ALA A 625 -12.20 -6.55 32.20
C ALA A 625 -10.90 -6.03 31.61
N ALA A 626 -10.95 -4.88 30.90
CA ALA A 626 -9.78 -4.24 30.31
C ALA A 626 -8.72 -3.93 31.37
N GLN A 627 -9.09 -3.34 32.52
CA GLN A 627 -8.18 -3.05 33.61
C GLN A 627 -7.53 -4.33 34.13
N THR A 628 -8.32 -5.37 34.39
CA THR A 628 -7.81 -6.65 34.91
C THR A 628 -6.79 -7.27 33.94
N TYR A 629 -7.07 -7.25 32.65
CA TYR A 629 -6.15 -7.79 31.65
C TYR A 629 -4.87 -6.95 31.52
N PHE A 630 -4.95 -5.59 31.54
CA PHE A 630 -3.76 -4.75 31.53
C PHE A 630 -2.89 -4.94 32.78
N GLU A 631 -3.48 -5.07 33.97
CA GLU A 631 -2.74 -5.31 35.21
C GLU A 631 -2.00 -6.65 35.18
N ARG A 632 -2.64 -7.69 34.66
CA ARG A 632 -1.99 -9.02 34.48
C ARG A 632 -0.86 -8.92 33.44
N SER A 633 -1.10 -8.26 32.30
CA SER A 633 -0.09 -8.03 31.25
C SER A 633 1.10 -7.26 31.83
N LEU A 634 0.86 -6.18 32.57
CA LEU A 634 1.90 -5.38 33.20
C LEU A 634 2.75 -6.19 34.18
N ALA A 635 2.11 -7.07 34.99
CA ALA A 635 2.83 -7.95 35.88
C ALA A 635 3.78 -8.90 35.12
N CYS A 636 3.32 -9.47 33.99
CA CYS A 636 4.17 -10.31 33.14
C CYS A 636 5.33 -9.51 32.53
N TRP A 637 5.08 -8.32 31.99
CA TRP A 637 6.15 -7.48 31.43
C TRP A 637 7.18 -7.04 32.47
N ARG A 638 6.76 -6.78 33.69
CA ARG A 638 7.68 -6.49 34.82
C ARG A 638 8.57 -7.69 35.18
N LEU A 639 8.03 -8.89 35.14
CA LEU A 639 8.82 -10.12 35.35
C LEU A 639 9.87 -10.31 34.24
N LEU A 640 9.52 -9.96 33.02
CA LEU A 640 10.42 -10.02 31.85
C LEU A 640 11.42 -8.85 31.80
N SER A 641 11.24 -7.83 32.63
CA SER A 641 12.04 -6.60 32.62
C SER A 641 12.02 -5.86 31.28
N ASP A 642 10.96 -6.07 30.45
CA ASP A 642 10.79 -5.38 29.17
C ASP A 642 10.28 -3.95 29.42
N ARG A 643 11.22 -3.02 29.48
CA ARG A 643 10.96 -1.60 29.78
C ARG A 643 9.99 -0.97 28.78
N LEU A 644 10.16 -1.24 27.49
CA LEU A 644 9.31 -0.64 26.46
C LEU A 644 7.87 -1.17 26.53
N ALA A 645 7.71 -2.48 26.70
CA ALA A 645 6.38 -3.09 26.86
C ALA A 645 5.69 -2.64 28.16
N ILE A 646 6.43 -2.46 29.24
CA ILE A 646 5.92 -1.87 30.50
C ILE A 646 5.35 -0.49 30.23
N ALA A 647 6.12 0.40 29.58
CA ALA A 647 5.69 1.78 29.30
C ALA A 647 4.42 1.80 28.42
N ARG A 648 4.38 1.00 27.35
CA ARG A 648 3.21 0.89 26.48
C ARG A 648 1.98 0.35 27.21
N CYS A 649 2.16 -0.64 28.09
CA CYS A 649 1.08 -1.21 28.89
C CYS A 649 0.53 -0.19 29.92
N LEU A 650 1.41 0.55 30.59
CA LEU A 650 1.04 1.62 31.53
C LEU A 650 0.28 2.74 30.81
N HIS A 651 0.74 3.14 29.63
CA HIS A 651 0.06 4.12 28.79
C HIS A 651 -1.37 3.67 28.46
N ASN A 652 -1.55 2.43 28.01
CA ASN A 652 -2.88 1.89 27.70
C ASN A 652 -3.77 1.74 28.95
N LEU A 653 -3.20 1.26 30.06
CA LEU A 653 -3.90 1.13 31.34
C LEU A 653 -4.43 2.48 31.82
N SER A 654 -3.65 3.56 31.68
CA SER A 654 -4.06 4.89 32.11
C SER A 654 -5.35 5.38 31.44
N ASN A 655 -5.56 5.02 30.17
CA ASN A 655 -6.80 5.33 29.46
C ASN A 655 -8.03 4.69 30.11
N VAL A 656 -7.91 3.43 30.51
CA VAL A 656 -8.99 2.67 31.15
C VAL A 656 -9.30 3.24 32.53
N VAL A 657 -8.24 3.50 33.31
CA VAL A 657 -8.37 4.01 34.69
C VAL A 657 -8.93 5.46 34.69
N LYS A 658 -8.51 6.28 33.70
CA LYS A 658 -9.07 7.61 33.47
C LYS A 658 -10.59 7.59 33.26
N VAL A 659 -11.06 6.69 32.37
CA VAL A 659 -12.51 6.56 32.08
C VAL A 659 -13.31 6.14 33.30
N ARG A 660 -12.69 5.37 34.18
CA ARG A 660 -13.30 4.97 35.47
C ARG A 660 -13.25 6.06 36.56
N GLY A 661 -12.65 7.22 36.28
CA GLY A 661 -12.55 8.37 37.20
C GLY A 661 -11.39 8.32 38.19
N ASP A 662 -10.52 7.31 38.15
CA ASP A 662 -9.34 7.22 39.01
C ASP A 662 -8.17 8.01 38.41
N TYR A 663 -8.30 9.33 38.41
CA TYR A 663 -7.30 10.22 37.83
C TYR A 663 -5.92 10.14 38.49
N PRO A 664 -5.80 10.00 39.86
CA PRO A 664 -4.49 9.88 40.50
C PRO A 664 -3.70 8.69 39.99
N ARG A 665 -4.36 7.54 39.83
CA ARG A 665 -3.74 6.32 39.32
C ARG A 665 -3.38 6.45 37.85
N ALA A 666 -4.22 7.07 37.02
CA ALA A 666 -3.95 7.34 35.63
C ALA A 666 -2.72 8.24 35.45
N GLN A 667 -2.61 9.31 36.25
CA GLN A 667 -1.45 10.20 36.24
C GLN A 667 -0.17 9.50 36.67
N TRP A 668 -0.24 8.66 37.70
CA TRP A 668 0.92 7.86 38.15
C TRP A 668 1.40 6.94 37.02
N ALA A 669 0.49 6.20 36.39
CA ALA A 669 0.83 5.28 35.30
C ALA A 669 1.49 6.01 34.11
N LEU A 670 0.97 7.19 33.75
CA LEU A 670 1.54 7.98 32.66
C LEU A 670 2.91 8.60 33.00
N ARG A 671 3.13 8.99 34.24
CA ARG A 671 4.45 9.48 34.67
C ARG A 671 5.48 8.37 34.57
N GLU A 672 5.18 7.18 35.13
CA GLU A 672 6.08 6.01 35.02
C GLU A 672 6.34 5.66 33.56
N ALA A 673 5.29 5.66 32.68
CA ALA A 673 5.46 5.42 31.25
C ALA A 673 6.34 6.47 30.58
N THR A 674 6.14 7.76 30.89
CA THR A 674 6.91 8.87 30.31
C THR A 674 8.38 8.77 30.70
N ASP A 675 8.65 8.51 32.00
CA ASP A 675 10.02 8.37 32.51
C ASP A 675 10.75 7.22 31.78
N ILE A 676 10.08 6.08 31.61
CA ILE A 676 10.65 4.95 30.86
C ILE A 676 10.89 5.29 29.39
N PHE A 677 9.95 5.93 28.70
CA PHE A 677 10.14 6.33 27.31
C PHE A 677 11.31 7.31 27.14
N VAL A 678 11.46 8.26 28.07
CA VAL A 678 12.58 9.21 28.08
C VAL A 678 13.91 8.48 28.32
N GLU A 679 13.97 7.55 29.28
CA GLU A 679 15.16 6.73 29.53
C GLU A 679 15.57 5.89 28.31
N LEU A 680 14.60 5.39 27.55
CA LEU A 680 14.83 4.60 26.34
C LEU A 680 15.10 5.45 25.09
N GLY A 681 14.98 6.78 25.18
CA GLY A 681 15.09 7.68 24.04
C GLY A 681 13.90 7.65 23.09
N ASP A 682 12.80 7.00 23.46
CA ASP A 682 11.55 6.96 22.68
C ASP A 682 10.79 8.28 22.86
N ARG A 683 11.21 9.31 22.10
CA ARG A 683 10.59 10.63 22.12
C ARG A 683 9.12 10.57 21.71
N ASN A 684 8.77 9.67 20.80
CA ASN A 684 7.40 9.53 20.32
C ASN A 684 6.48 8.93 21.40
N GLY A 685 6.91 7.86 22.09
CA GLY A 685 6.18 7.28 23.22
C GLY A 685 5.99 8.28 24.38
N ALA A 686 7.03 9.08 24.67
CA ALA A 686 6.95 10.14 25.66
C ALA A 686 5.92 11.22 25.25
N ALA A 687 5.91 11.66 23.99
CA ALA A 687 4.96 12.64 23.46
C ALA A 687 3.51 12.14 23.58
N TRP A 688 3.25 10.87 23.24
CA TRP A 688 1.93 10.24 23.41
C TRP A 688 1.48 10.25 24.87
N SER A 689 2.38 9.94 25.81
CA SER A 689 2.06 9.96 27.24
C SER A 689 1.80 11.37 27.75
N ILE A 690 2.53 12.38 27.26
CA ILE A 690 2.30 13.79 27.59
C ILE A 690 0.94 14.25 27.04
N ASN A 691 0.58 13.89 25.79
CA ASN A 691 -0.73 14.21 25.22
C ASN A 691 -1.87 13.63 26.08
N GLN A 692 -1.72 12.40 26.53
CA GLN A 692 -2.72 11.76 27.37
C GLN A 692 -2.79 12.34 28.80
N GLN A 693 -1.70 12.88 29.33
CA GLN A 693 -1.74 13.69 30.57
C GLN A 693 -2.61 14.94 30.39
N GLY A 694 -2.55 15.56 29.17
CA GLY A 694 -3.46 16.62 28.77
C GLY A 694 -4.92 16.19 28.80
N ASP A 695 -5.22 14.98 28.30
CA ASP A 695 -6.58 14.40 28.39
C ASP A 695 -7.08 14.27 29.83
N ILE A 696 -6.20 13.91 30.77
CA ILE A 696 -6.57 13.79 32.19
C ILE A 696 -6.80 15.17 32.79
N ALA A 697 -5.91 16.13 32.54
CA ALA A 697 -6.06 17.51 33.01
C ALA A 697 -7.39 18.14 32.53
N ARG A 698 -7.72 17.90 31.25
CA ARG A 698 -9.00 18.32 30.67
C ARG A 698 -10.19 17.66 31.37
N ALA A 699 -10.11 16.35 31.64
CA ALA A 699 -11.17 15.62 32.33
C ALA A 699 -11.38 16.11 33.77
N GLN A 700 -10.34 16.67 34.40
CA GLN A 700 -10.39 17.33 35.73
C GLN A 700 -10.83 18.78 35.68
N GLY A 701 -11.05 19.35 34.47
CA GLY A 701 -11.47 20.74 34.27
C GLY A 701 -10.30 21.74 34.24
N ASP A 702 -9.05 21.28 34.34
CA ASP A 702 -7.88 22.14 34.24
C ASP A 702 -7.51 22.37 32.78
N THR A 703 -8.21 23.32 32.15
CA THR A 703 -8.02 23.66 30.73
C THR A 703 -6.68 24.35 30.44
N ILE A 704 -6.06 24.97 31.45
CA ILE A 704 -4.76 25.64 31.29
C ILE A 704 -3.67 24.56 31.22
N ALA A 705 -3.60 23.68 32.20
CA ALA A 705 -2.62 22.60 32.21
C ALA A 705 -2.82 21.66 31.02
N ALA A 706 -4.06 21.38 30.61
CA ALA A 706 -4.36 20.58 29.43
C ALA A 706 -3.76 21.19 28.18
N ARG A 707 -3.95 22.47 27.92
CA ARG A 707 -3.41 23.20 26.78
C ARG A 707 -1.87 23.15 26.75
N GLU A 708 -1.22 23.46 27.86
CA GLU A 708 0.25 23.39 27.96
C GLU A 708 0.79 21.99 27.64
N LEU A 709 0.11 20.94 28.11
CA LEU A 709 0.51 19.57 27.85
C LEU A 709 0.33 19.18 26.38
N TYR A 710 -0.78 19.60 25.75
CA TYR A 710 -0.98 19.36 24.32
C TYR A 710 0.02 20.13 23.43
N GLU A 711 0.38 21.37 23.80
CA GLU A 711 1.43 22.14 23.09
C GLU A 711 2.79 21.48 23.21
N ARG A 712 3.14 21.01 24.41
CA ARG A 712 4.37 20.24 24.59
C ARG A 712 4.40 18.94 23.82
N ALA A 713 3.27 18.21 23.77
CA ALA A 713 3.14 17.01 22.97
C ALA A 713 3.27 17.31 21.48
N LEU A 714 2.59 18.35 20.99
CA LEU A 714 2.67 18.80 19.60
C LEU A 714 4.11 19.15 19.19
N PHE A 715 4.82 19.89 20.03
CA PHE A 715 6.22 20.21 19.80
C PHE A 715 7.06 18.93 19.69
N ALA A 716 6.90 17.99 20.62
CA ALA A 716 7.65 16.74 20.62
C ALA A 716 7.31 15.86 19.41
N PHE A 717 6.04 15.80 18.97
CA PHE A 717 5.66 15.07 17.75
C PHE A 717 6.25 15.69 16.48
N ARG A 718 6.26 17.01 16.37
CA ARG A 718 6.88 17.71 15.24
C ARG A 718 8.39 17.45 15.17
N GLU A 719 9.08 17.49 16.31
CA GLU A 719 10.50 17.14 16.42
C GLU A 719 10.77 15.67 16.05
N ALA A 720 9.86 14.77 16.39
CA ALA A 720 9.94 13.35 16.04
C ALA A 720 9.49 13.03 14.61
N GLY A 721 8.95 14.01 13.87
CA GLY A 721 8.38 13.79 12.54
C GLY A 721 7.07 13.00 12.54
N ASP A 722 6.41 12.85 13.70
CA ASP A 722 5.12 12.15 13.81
C ASP A 722 3.97 13.06 13.41
N GLN A 723 3.62 13.02 12.13
CA GLN A 723 2.50 13.80 11.60
C GLN A 723 1.15 13.38 12.21
N TRP A 724 0.96 12.10 12.49
CA TRP A 724 -0.28 11.62 13.10
C TRP A 724 -0.44 12.12 14.56
N GLY A 725 0.62 12.04 15.36
CA GLY A 725 0.65 12.60 16.71
C GLY A 725 0.45 14.11 16.71
N SER A 726 1.06 14.81 15.76
CA SER A 726 0.87 16.26 15.57
C SER A 726 -0.60 16.61 15.29
N ALA A 727 -1.24 15.91 14.34
CA ALA A 727 -2.64 16.14 14.02
C ALA A 727 -3.59 15.78 15.19
N ARG A 728 -3.23 14.77 15.97
CA ARG A 728 -3.97 14.41 17.18
C ARG A 728 -3.92 15.54 18.22
N SER A 729 -2.71 16.03 18.56
CA SER A 729 -2.54 17.11 19.54
C SER A 729 -3.20 18.41 19.07
N LEU A 730 -3.15 18.72 17.76
CA LEU A 730 -3.87 19.85 17.17
C LEU A 730 -5.39 19.72 17.35
N SER A 731 -5.95 18.50 17.14
CA SER A 731 -7.37 18.27 17.39
C SER A 731 -7.75 18.46 18.86
N ASP A 732 -6.88 18.04 19.77
CA ASP A 732 -7.09 18.20 21.21
C ASP A 732 -6.95 19.67 21.65
N LEU A 733 -6.00 20.42 21.06
CA LEU A 733 -5.87 21.89 21.23
C LEU A 733 -7.11 22.62 20.70
N GLY A 734 -7.58 22.25 19.51
CA GLY A 734 -8.82 22.80 18.96
C GLY A 734 -10.03 22.61 19.89
N SER A 735 -10.10 21.46 20.57
CA SER A 735 -11.16 21.19 21.54
C SER A 735 -11.06 22.08 22.77
N ILE A 736 -9.86 22.26 23.32
CA ILE A 736 -9.60 23.13 24.48
C ILE A 736 -9.87 24.60 24.14
N ASP A 737 -9.39 25.08 23.00
CA ASP A 737 -9.59 26.45 22.57
C ASP A 737 -11.08 26.73 22.31
N CYS A 738 -11.85 25.75 21.79
CA CYS A 738 -13.30 25.83 21.67
C CYS A 738 -13.99 25.95 23.03
N GLU A 739 -13.60 25.14 24.03
CA GLU A 739 -14.11 25.19 25.41
C GLU A 739 -13.83 26.54 26.10
N ARG A 740 -12.70 27.18 25.76
CA ARG A 740 -12.29 28.48 26.27
C ARG A 740 -12.94 29.67 25.52
N GLY A 741 -13.67 29.41 24.45
CA GLY A 741 -14.29 30.42 23.58
C GLY A 741 -13.31 31.08 22.59
N ASP A 742 -12.08 30.58 22.45
CA ASP A 742 -11.13 31.03 21.43
C ASP A 742 -11.41 30.30 20.07
N HIS A 743 -12.51 30.71 19.47
CA HIS A 743 -12.96 30.11 18.21
C HIS A 743 -12.00 30.27 17.04
N PRO A 744 -11.25 31.38 16.88
CA PRO A 744 -10.24 31.51 15.85
C PRO A 744 -9.11 30.52 16.02
N ALA A 745 -8.53 30.36 17.22
CA ALA A 745 -7.49 29.39 17.52
C ALA A 745 -7.97 27.96 17.31
N ALA A 746 -9.17 27.63 17.81
CA ALA A 746 -9.80 26.31 17.61
C ALA A 746 -9.94 25.96 16.12
N ARG A 747 -10.39 26.91 15.30
CA ARG A 747 -10.53 26.71 13.85
C ARG A 747 -9.20 26.47 13.17
N ALA A 748 -8.15 27.23 13.52
CA ALA A 748 -6.82 27.06 12.95
C ALA A 748 -6.25 25.66 13.29
N ALA A 749 -6.35 25.25 14.55
CA ALA A 749 -5.87 23.96 15.02
C ALA A 749 -6.61 22.78 14.33
N TYR A 750 -7.94 22.83 14.24
CA TYR A 750 -8.70 21.78 13.55
C TYR A 750 -8.44 21.75 12.04
N ARG A 751 -8.23 22.89 11.41
CA ARG A 751 -7.90 22.96 9.97
C ARG A 751 -6.58 22.24 9.70
N GLU A 752 -5.53 22.60 10.44
CA GLU A 752 -4.22 21.96 10.28
C GLU A 752 -4.30 20.46 10.58
N ALA A 753 -5.01 20.07 11.65
CA ALA A 753 -5.20 18.64 11.96
C ALA A 753 -5.89 17.88 10.82
N LEU A 754 -6.95 18.48 10.26
CA LEU A 754 -7.72 17.87 9.18
C LEU A 754 -6.90 17.74 7.90
N GLU A 755 -6.11 18.75 7.54
CA GLU A 755 -5.21 18.72 6.39
C GLU A 755 -4.19 17.58 6.52
N ILE A 756 -3.57 17.44 7.70
CA ILE A 756 -2.62 16.35 7.96
C ILE A 756 -3.31 14.99 7.89
N PHE A 757 -4.47 14.80 8.55
CA PHE A 757 -5.18 13.53 8.51
C PHE A 757 -5.63 13.15 7.09
N ALA A 758 -6.05 14.14 6.29
CA ALA A 758 -6.41 13.93 4.89
C ALA A 758 -5.21 13.51 4.04
N GLN A 759 -4.05 14.16 4.21
CA GLN A 759 -2.80 13.81 3.52
C GLN A 759 -2.32 12.40 3.88
N LEU A 760 -2.48 12.00 5.14
CA LEU A 760 -2.13 10.65 5.61
C LEU A 760 -3.16 9.58 5.19
N GLY A 761 -4.32 9.97 4.64
CA GLY A 761 -5.43 9.06 4.39
C GLY A 761 -6.05 8.47 5.67
N HIS A 762 -5.81 9.09 6.83
CA HIS A 762 -6.21 8.56 8.14
C HIS A 762 -7.66 8.93 8.48
N ARG A 763 -8.61 8.10 8.04
CA ARG A 763 -10.05 8.37 8.11
C ARG A 763 -10.59 8.52 9.53
N ARG A 764 -10.10 7.71 10.47
CA ARG A 764 -10.50 7.81 11.90
C ARG A 764 -10.13 9.19 12.49
N GLY A 765 -8.94 9.70 12.16
CA GLY A 765 -8.51 11.04 12.54
C GLY A 765 -9.34 12.14 11.88
N THR A 766 -9.63 11.98 10.60
CA THR A 766 -10.51 12.90 9.85
C THR A 766 -11.90 12.98 10.50
N ALA A 767 -12.51 11.83 10.85
CA ALA A 767 -13.81 11.81 11.55
C ALA A 767 -13.75 12.59 12.87
N ARG A 768 -12.69 12.38 13.67
CA ARG A 768 -12.49 13.10 14.93
C ARG A 768 -12.36 14.62 14.74
N ALA A 769 -11.61 15.06 13.72
CA ALA A 769 -11.49 16.48 13.41
C ALA A 769 -12.83 17.09 12.98
N LEU A 770 -13.60 16.37 12.15
CA LEU A 770 -14.95 16.79 11.74
C LEU A 770 -15.91 16.89 12.92
N GLU A 771 -15.87 15.98 13.89
CA GLU A 771 -16.63 16.03 15.14
C GLU A 771 -16.26 17.28 15.96
N GLY A 772 -14.97 17.58 16.07
CA GLY A 772 -14.49 18.78 16.75
C GLY A 772 -14.96 20.07 16.05
N ILE A 773 -14.88 20.12 14.71
CA ILE A 773 -15.36 21.27 13.93
C ILE A 773 -16.89 21.40 14.04
N ALA A 774 -17.63 20.28 14.15
CA ALA A 774 -19.07 20.31 14.40
C ALA A 774 -19.40 20.96 15.76
N CYS A 775 -18.66 20.61 16.81
CA CYS A 775 -18.78 21.24 18.12
C CYS A 775 -18.44 22.75 18.07
N LEU A 776 -17.39 23.13 17.33
CA LEU A 776 -17.01 24.53 17.12
C LEU A 776 -18.09 25.29 16.35
N ALA A 777 -18.68 24.70 15.30
CA ALA A 777 -19.78 25.30 14.56
C ALA A 777 -21.01 25.54 15.43
N LEU A 778 -21.32 24.60 16.32
CA LEU A 778 -22.40 24.77 17.29
C LEU A 778 -22.10 25.91 18.27
N ALA A 779 -20.90 25.99 18.83
CA ALA A 779 -20.48 27.07 19.72
C ALA A 779 -20.58 28.48 19.05
N GLN A 780 -20.54 28.52 17.73
CA GLN A 780 -20.72 29.71 16.91
C GLN A 780 -22.20 29.95 16.48
N GLY A 781 -23.13 29.16 16.96
CA GLY A 781 -24.55 29.28 16.62
C GLY A 781 -24.95 28.72 15.26
N GLN A 782 -24.07 27.94 14.61
CA GLN A 782 -24.27 27.40 13.26
C GLN A 782 -24.87 25.98 13.32
N ALA A 783 -26.08 25.84 13.84
CA ALA A 783 -26.74 24.56 14.12
C ALA A 783 -26.76 23.60 12.90
N ALA A 784 -27.16 24.10 11.73
CA ALA A 784 -27.22 23.29 10.50
C ALA A 784 -25.84 22.80 10.07
N ARG A 785 -24.79 23.62 10.17
CA ARG A 785 -23.44 23.26 9.86
C ARG A 785 -22.90 22.17 10.81
N ALA A 786 -23.19 22.33 12.11
CA ALA A 786 -22.83 21.37 13.15
C ALA A 786 -23.42 19.98 12.86
N LEU A 787 -24.72 19.89 12.55
CA LEU A 787 -25.39 18.65 12.25
C LEU A 787 -24.85 17.99 10.97
N LYS A 788 -24.58 18.78 9.90
CA LYS A 788 -24.01 18.26 8.65
C LYS A 788 -22.64 17.62 8.87
N LEU A 789 -21.76 18.30 9.60
CA LEU A 789 -20.40 17.80 9.88
C LEU A 789 -20.41 16.58 10.80
N ALA A 790 -21.24 16.58 11.84
CA ALA A 790 -21.41 15.44 12.72
C ALA A 790 -21.97 14.22 12.00
N ALA A 791 -22.92 14.41 11.10
CA ALA A 791 -23.48 13.35 10.26
C ALA A 791 -22.43 12.78 9.29
N ALA A 792 -21.61 13.63 8.66
CA ALA A 792 -20.53 13.21 7.80
C ALA A 792 -19.45 12.41 8.58
N ALA A 793 -19.10 12.87 9.79
CA ALA A 793 -18.18 12.14 10.66
C ALA A 793 -18.74 10.77 11.07
N MET A 794 -20.02 10.71 11.43
CA MET A 794 -20.70 9.47 11.78
C MET A 794 -20.74 8.48 10.59
N HIS A 795 -21.05 8.98 9.38
CA HIS A 795 -20.99 8.18 8.16
C HIS A 795 -19.59 7.63 7.92
N LEU A 796 -18.58 8.47 8.05
CA LEU A 796 -17.18 8.05 7.91
C LEU A 796 -16.81 6.96 8.93
N ARG A 797 -17.22 7.10 10.19
CA ARG A 797 -17.01 6.07 11.23
C ARG A 797 -17.72 4.76 10.93
N GLN A 798 -18.92 4.82 10.36
CA GLN A 798 -19.62 3.62 9.91
C GLN A 798 -18.89 2.93 8.75
N LEU A 799 -18.41 3.71 7.78
CA LEU A 799 -17.62 3.18 6.65
C LEU A 799 -16.34 2.45 7.11
N ILE A 800 -15.70 2.96 8.16
CA ILE A 800 -14.45 2.37 8.69
C ILE A 800 -14.70 1.37 9.83
N SER A 801 -15.95 1.01 10.11
CA SER A 801 -16.33 0.12 11.23
C SER A 801 -15.65 0.51 12.56
N ALA A 802 -15.48 1.80 12.81
CA ALA A 802 -14.85 2.34 14.02
C ALA A 802 -15.79 3.33 14.72
N PRO A 803 -16.90 2.85 15.33
CA PRO A 803 -17.81 3.70 16.06
C PRO A 803 -17.12 4.36 17.24
N LEU A 804 -17.67 5.48 17.69
CA LEU A 804 -17.27 6.08 18.95
C LEU A 804 -17.56 5.12 20.11
N PRO A 805 -16.72 5.10 21.15
CA PRO A 805 -17.07 4.47 22.40
C PRO A 805 -18.42 4.98 22.92
N PRO A 806 -19.26 4.14 23.54
CA PRO A 806 -20.61 4.55 23.93
C PRO A 806 -20.64 5.83 24.80
N THR A 807 -19.65 6.01 25.65
CA THR A 807 -19.52 7.21 26.50
C THR A 807 -19.17 8.47 25.71
N GLU A 808 -18.35 8.35 24.67
CA GLU A 808 -17.98 9.47 23.79
C GLU A 808 -19.12 9.80 22.84
N GLN A 809 -19.82 8.78 22.33
CA GLN A 809 -21.04 8.98 21.52
C GLN A 809 -22.10 9.73 22.31
N LEU A 810 -22.36 9.32 23.56
CA LEU A 810 -23.33 10.00 24.43
C LEU A 810 -22.96 11.47 24.68
N LYS A 811 -21.69 11.78 24.89
CA LYS A 811 -21.21 13.16 25.04
C LYS A 811 -21.42 13.97 23.77
N LEU A 812 -21.11 13.41 22.60
CA LEU A 812 -21.32 14.09 21.33
C LEU A 812 -22.81 14.35 21.08
N ASP A 813 -23.66 13.35 21.33
CA ASP A 813 -25.12 13.46 21.19
C ASP A 813 -25.67 14.54 22.11
N GLN A 814 -25.23 14.58 23.37
CA GLN A 814 -25.62 15.64 24.34
C GLN A 814 -25.14 17.02 23.87
N THR A 815 -23.93 17.12 23.35
CA THR A 815 -23.40 18.39 22.82
C THR A 815 -24.20 18.88 21.62
N LEU A 816 -24.67 17.98 20.75
CA LEU A 816 -25.44 18.33 19.55
C LEU A 816 -26.93 18.58 19.81
N LEU A 817 -27.46 18.28 21.00
CA LEU A 817 -28.86 18.48 21.36
C LEU A 817 -29.34 19.91 21.04
N PRO A 818 -28.61 20.99 21.41
CA PRO A 818 -29.06 22.36 21.08
C PRO A 818 -29.16 22.63 19.57
N ALA A 819 -28.34 21.94 18.74
CA ALA A 819 -28.44 22.05 17.28
C ALA A 819 -29.74 21.43 16.75
N TRP A 820 -30.14 20.29 17.32
CA TRP A 820 -31.44 19.65 17.01
C TRP A 820 -32.63 20.48 17.46
N GLU A 821 -32.53 21.17 18.63
CA GLU A 821 -33.59 22.02 19.16
C GLU A 821 -33.73 23.34 18.38
N ALA A 822 -32.62 23.85 17.82
CA ALA A 822 -32.62 25.09 17.04
C ALA A 822 -33.24 24.95 15.65
N LEU A 823 -33.39 23.74 15.13
CA LEU A 823 -33.96 23.44 13.83
C LEU A 823 -35.33 22.75 14.01
N SER A 824 -36.29 23.03 13.11
CA SER A 824 -37.49 22.21 13.06
C SER A 824 -37.17 20.73 12.75
N ASP A 825 -37.96 19.80 13.28
CA ASP A 825 -37.70 18.35 13.10
C ASP A 825 -37.51 17.95 11.63
N PRO A 826 -38.26 18.43 10.63
CA PRO A 826 -38.01 18.16 9.23
C PRO A 826 -36.69 18.75 8.73
N GLN A 827 -36.31 19.96 9.16
CA GLN A 827 -35.07 20.62 8.77
C GLN A 827 -33.85 19.91 9.38
N GLY A 828 -33.90 19.56 10.65
CA GLY A 828 -32.85 18.83 11.32
C GLY A 828 -32.55 17.48 10.64
N LYS A 829 -33.62 16.72 10.34
CA LYS A 829 -33.53 15.44 9.64
C LYS A 829 -32.98 15.57 8.21
N SER A 830 -33.42 16.57 7.45
CA SER A 830 -32.90 16.85 6.10
C SER A 830 -31.43 17.24 6.16
N THR A 831 -31.07 18.14 7.07
CA THR A 831 -29.68 18.59 7.28
C THR A 831 -28.74 17.42 7.65
N TRP A 832 -29.21 16.54 8.52
CA TRP A 832 -28.48 15.33 8.90
C TRP A 832 -28.29 14.38 7.71
N ALA A 833 -29.36 14.13 6.94
CA ALA A 833 -29.30 13.27 5.76
C ALA A 833 -28.34 13.83 4.69
N GLU A 834 -28.34 15.15 4.48
CA GLU A 834 -27.40 15.81 3.58
C GLU A 834 -25.94 15.61 4.02
N GLY A 835 -25.66 15.78 5.32
CA GLY A 835 -24.32 15.54 5.87
C GLY A 835 -23.91 14.09 5.76
N PHE A 836 -24.81 13.18 6.06
CA PHE A 836 -24.58 11.74 5.97
C PHE A 836 -24.30 11.25 4.54
N ALA A 837 -24.87 11.92 3.54
CA ALA A 837 -24.67 11.62 2.12
C ALA A 837 -23.39 12.26 1.53
N MET A 838 -22.64 13.06 2.29
CA MET A 838 -21.43 13.70 1.80
C MET A 838 -20.31 12.67 1.58
N SER A 839 -19.59 12.81 0.46
CA SER A 839 -18.31 12.13 0.31
C SER A 839 -17.28 12.72 1.28
N LEU A 840 -16.22 11.96 1.57
CA LEU A 840 -15.13 12.40 2.45
C LEU A 840 -14.54 13.74 1.98
N GLU A 841 -14.26 13.84 0.68
CA GLU A 841 -13.69 15.05 0.06
C GLU A 841 -14.61 16.25 0.23
N LYS A 842 -15.93 16.06 0.00
CA LYS A 842 -16.94 17.12 0.22
C LYS A 842 -17.05 17.52 1.68
N ALA A 843 -17.00 16.56 2.61
CA ALA A 843 -17.07 16.87 4.03
C ALA A 843 -15.83 17.65 4.49
N VAL A 844 -14.63 17.27 4.01
CA VAL A 844 -13.38 18.00 4.27
C VAL A 844 -13.47 19.41 3.67
N GLN A 845 -13.84 19.54 2.40
CA GLN A 845 -13.96 20.84 1.74
C GLN A 845 -14.99 21.74 2.47
N PHE A 846 -16.17 21.21 2.77
CA PHE A 846 -17.22 21.94 3.49
C PHE A 846 -16.77 22.40 4.88
N SER A 847 -15.93 21.60 5.56
CA SER A 847 -15.41 21.96 6.88
C SER A 847 -14.40 23.12 6.82
N LEU A 848 -13.64 23.22 5.73
CA LEU A 848 -12.61 24.24 5.49
C LEU A 848 -13.20 25.57 4.95
N GLU A 849 -14.41 25.56 4.39
CA GLU A 849 -15.08 26.76 3.90
C GLU A 849 -15.39 27.73 5.07
N GLU A 850 -15.08 29.01 4.87
CA GLU A 850 -15.52 30.03 5.82
C GLU A 850 -17.05 30.16 5.78
N PRO A 851 -17.72 30.20 6.94
CA PRO A 851 -19.15 30.44 6.96
C PRO A 851 -19.38 31.80 6.30
N SER A 852 -20.18 31.83 5.22
CA SER A 852 -20.65 33.08 4.65
C SER A 852 -21.27 33.86 5.80
N SER A 853 -20.77 35.08 6.06
CA SER A 853 -21.35 35.99 7.01
C SER A 853 -22.81 36.20 6.57
N ALA A 854 -23.73 35.44 7.17
CA ALA A 854 -25.14 35.71 7.02
C ALA A 854 -25.35 37.09 7.57
N THR A 855 -25.59 38.06 6.67
CA THR A 855 -26.12 39.38 6.94
C THR A 855 -27.21 39.24 7.98
N SER A 856 -26.93 39.82 9.15
CA SER A 856 -27.97 40.13 10.15
C SER A 856 -29.05 40.92 9.46
N ALA A 857 -30.22 40.33 9.24
CA ALA A 857 -31.45 41.02 8.96
C ALA A 857 -32.47 40.66 10.05
#